data_cc37c96ed9efe9e740e081be6436976d
#
_entry.id   cc37c96ed9efe9e740e081be6436976d
#
_cell.length_a   1.000
_cell.length_b   1.000
_cell.length_c   1.000
_cell.angle_alpha   90.00
_cell.angle_beta   90.00
_cell.angle_gamma   90.00
#
_symmetry.space_group_name_H-M   'P 1'
#
loop_
_entity.id
_entity.type
_entity.pdbx_description
1 polymer ?
#
loop_
_entity_poly.entity_id
_entity_poly.type
_entity_poly.pdbx_seq_one_letter_code
_entity_poly.pdbx_strand_id
1 'polypeptide(L)'
;VSNPMVQPTGPVLVLGAAGTGKTTLLVEAVAGRIRAAERPALVLALTRQAASELRDRIVRAAGRTTLAPQVMTVHALCLTLVARFAAPDDAGPGLLTAPEQEFRIRELLRSSPAPWPAELDAALGTRAFAQQVRAVLARARQLGLDPEDLSGAGAASGEFGWAAVGAFMGEYLDVLDAEGVIDYAELVHRARLLLEQEGVLEAVRAEYAVVLVDDWCELDAAQIGLVRALAGDAVPVVALADPDTAIYRFRGAHPRATAEFVRLFPGARVVTLPHAHRQPPAQVAACTAVARRLGAPAVEREALAAYRGVTGGGAGRVEVRTFPDEATHARHLAAELRAAHLDDQVPWGDMAVLVRAGRTQLPPLARALIDAGIPVEVAGDEIGLASELAVRPLLLGLEVAGAGGQPDGDQATRLLLSGWGGYDAVGLRAVGRRLRAADPAAAGAPTETLVAEALAGVRAVPEADEELAARRDLLARATALVAREQRPEAVLWELWSGTGWPERLRADAVRGGDASARAHHDLDAVCALFDLARTSQGPGGQPGVSWFAAEVAQQQIPADSQRESAVGGRGVRLLTAHRAKGRHWSLVVVAGVQEGIWPDVRRRGSVFDPQRLGASEAGPELALGLTTRDLVATERRLFLLACSRAEGRLIVTAVEGTEGEEDRPSRFLAELGVPPRHLVSTPPALHTLRQLVAELRRTAQDDAASPALREAAAARLAVLADATDDEGFALAPDADPARWWGVHEPTSTVAPAREGPIRLSPSQVESLLTCPRKYFLSREARAEPPREIRTILGSVIHAVAERAASGELAPDDVAAALDAVWASIPFPAAWLSASERAEADAAVRRFLNWQAGHDHADLVGVEVPFSADVTVNGRPVQLVGAVDRLERRSDGALKVVDFKTGRSAPTQKAAEVTPQIGVYQLAIEAGGFRDAGTTSAGASLVYLRVEDGEGWPKEFRQPSLTEKPHLTDDPEELAHPTWVHHQVARACAVLEAGRFDAQAGEHCTYCPVRSSCPARSGQVIA
;
A
#
# COMPACT_ATOMS: atom_id res chain seq x y z
N VAL A 1 -44.32 -12.59 17.05
CA VAL A 1 -44.62 -12.28 15.66
C VAL A 1 -44.44 -13.56 14.86
N SER A 2 -45.49 -14.05 14.19
CA SER A 2 -45.36 -15.22 13.31
C SER A 2 -44.31 -14.96 12.23
N ASN A 3 -43.38 -15.89 12.03
CA ASN A 3 -42.34 -15.78 11.03
C ASN A 3 -42.97 -15.61 9.63
N PRO A 4 -42.80 -14.45 8.96
CA PRO A 4 -43.46 -14.14 7.69
C PRO A 4 -43.01 -15.02 6.53
N MET A 5 -42.02 -15.90 6.72
CA MET A 5 -41.41 -16.77 5.71
C MET A 5 -41.94 -18.22 5.78
N VAL A 6 -42.67 -18.59 6.84
CA VAL A 6 -43.11 -20.00 7.04
C VAL A 6 -44.16 -20.42 6.02
N GLN A 7 -45.15 -19.59 5.75
CA GLN A 7 -46.19 -19.83 4.74
C GLN A 7 -46.56 -18.50 4.05
N PRO A 8 -45.71 -17.97 3.18
CA PRO A 8 -46.05 -16.72 2.50
C PRO A 8 -47.19 -16.94 1.51
N THR A 9 -48.22 -16.13 1.63
CA THR A 9 -49.39 -16.14 0.71
C THR A 9 -49.16 -15.27 -0.52
N GLY A 10 -48.02 -14.61 -0.63
CA GLY A 10 -47.60 -13.74 -1.72
C GLY A 10 -46.18 -13.26 -1.52
N PRO A 11 -45.74 -12.30 -2.38
CA PRO A 11 -44.37 -11.78 -2.27
C PRO A 11 -44.16 -11.00 -0.98
N VAL A 12 -43.00 -11.19 -0.35
CA VAL A 12 -42.62 -10.52 0.90
C VAL A 12 -41.23 -9.94 0.81
N LEU A 13 -41.07 -8.66 1.14
CA LEU A 13 -39.78 -8.01 1.31
C LEU A 13 -39.51 -7.81 2.81
N VAL A 14 -38.46 -8.45 3.34
CA VAL A 14 -38.07 -8.33 4.74
C VAL A 14 -36.89 -7.38 4.84
N LEU A 15 -37.12 -6.21 5.40
CA LEU A 15 -36.09 -5.22 5.69
C LEU A 15 -35.51 -5.44 7.09
N GLY A 16 -34.20 -5.58 7.19
CA GLY A 16 -33.55 -5.72 8.49
C GLY A 16 -32.10 -5.24 8.42
N ALA A 17 -31.70 -4.44 9.39
CA ALA A 17 -30.31 -4.07 9.58
C ALA A 17 -29.44 -5.27 9.98
N ALA A 18 -28.13 -5.10 10.09
CA ALA A 18 -27.25 -6.15 10.59
C ALA A 18 -27.69 -6.60 11.99
N GLY A 19 -27.59 -7.91 12.27
CA GLY A 19 -27.93 -8.48 13.59
C GLY A 19 -29.41 -8.64 13.91
N THR A 20 -30.35 -8.21 13.04
CA THR A 20 -31.79 -8.28 13.29
C THR A 20 -32.46 -9.67 13.12
N GLY A 21 -31.64 -10.69 12.79
CA GLY A 21 -32.12 -12.08 12.73
C GLY A 21 -32.66 -12.49 11.35
N LYS A 22 -32.47 -11.73 10.27
CA LYS A 22 -32.91 -12.10 8.91
C LYS A 22 -32.60 -13.55 8.55
N THR A 23 -31.32 -13.93 8.60
CA THR A 23 -30.87 -15.28 8.27
C THR A 23 -31.38 -16.35 9.24
N THR A 24 -31.57 -16.01 10.51
CA THR A 24 -32.13 -16.93 11.50
C THR A 24 -33.60 -17.25 11.17
N LEU A 25 -34.38 -16.23 10.84
CA LEU A 25 -35.77 -16.43 10.41
C LEU A 25 -35.88 -17.30 9.14
N LEU A 26 -34.92 -17.10 8.17
CA LEU A 26 -34.85 -17.93 6.98
C LEU A 26 -34.53 -19.39 7.34
N VAL A 27 -33.52 -19.63 8.17
CA VAL A 27 -33.15 -20.98 8.65
C VAL A 27 -34.31 -21.69 9.35
N GLU A 28 -35.01 -21.00 10.24
CA GLU A 28 -36.16 -21.53 10.95
C GLU A 28 -37.33 -21.90 10.02
N ALA A 29 -37.60 -21.02 9.01
CA ALA A 29 -38.65 -21.26 8.03
C ALA A 29 -38.37 -22.52 7.21
N VAL A 30 -37.14 -22.66 6.68
CA VAL A 30 -36.76 -23.82 5.89
C VAL A 30 -36.69 -25.08 6.71
N ALA A 31 -36.12 -25.04 7.93
CA ALA A 31 -36.07 -26.17 8.83
C ALA A 31 -37.48 -26.64 9.25
N GLY A 32 -38.41 -25.69 9.45
CA GLY A 32 -39.83 -25.98 9.72
C GLY A 32 -40.49 -26.78 8.59
N ARG A 33 -40.28 -26.35 7.33
CA ARG A 33 -40.79 -27.06 6.14
C ARG A 33 -40.21 -28.47 6.01
N ILE A 34 -38.90 -28.63 6.26
CA ILE A 34 -38.23 -29.94 6.27
C ILE A 34 -38.86 -30.85 7.34
N ARG A 35 -39.13 -30.33 8.55
CA ARG A 35 -39.79 -31.12 9.62
C ARG A 35 -41.20 -31.53 9.26
N ALA A 36 -41.93 -30.65 8.59
CA ALA A 36 -43.30 -30.89 8.14
C ALA A 36 -43.39 -31.75 6.85
N ALA A 37 -42.26 -32.13 6.24
CA ALA A 37 -42.19 -32.83 4.96
C ALA A 37 -42.94 -32.13 3.82
N GLU A 38 -42.94 -30.79 3.83
CA GLU A 38 -43.52 -29.94 2.79
C GLU A 38 -42.61 -29.87 1.54
N ARG A 39 -43.20 -29.40 0.45
CA ARG A 39 -42.38 -29.09 -0.79
C ARG A 39 -41.19 -28.24 -0.43
N PRO A 40 -40.00 -28.50 -1.01
CA PRO A 40 -38.79 -27.78 -0.69
C PRO A 40 -38.87 -26.28 -1.03
N ALA A 41 -38.14 -25.50 -0.29
CA ALA A 41 -37.85 -24.11 -0.59
C ALA A 41 -36.55 -24.04 -1.39
N LEU A 42 -36.50 -23.20 -2.44
CA LEU A 42 -35.26 -22.79 -3.09
C LEU A 42 -34.67 -21.61 -2.33
N VAL A 43 -33.47 -21.77 -1.78
CA VAL A 43 -32.74 -20.68 -1.08
C VAL A 43 -31.59 -20.21 -1.94
N LEU A 44 -31.59 -18.94 -2.31
CA LEU A 44 -30.55 -18.28 -3.07
C LEU A 44 -29.67 -17.44 -2.14
N ALA A 45 -28.41 -17.80 -2.04
CA ALA A 45 -27.39 -17.11 -1.27
C ALA A 45 -26.40 -16.37 -2.18
N LEU A 46 -25.75 -15.36 -1.63
CA LEU A 46 -24.84 -14.50 -2.39
C LEU A 46 -23.54 -15.21 -2.80
N THR A 47 -22.95 -16.03 -1.91
CA THR A 47 -21.67 -16.72 -2.13
C THR A 47 -21.80 -18.23 -1.86
N ARG A 48 -20.87 -19.02 -2.41
CA ARG A 48 -20.79 -20.47 -2.16
C ARG A 48 -20.62 -20.78 -0.68
N GLN A 49 -19.79 -19.98 0.02
CA GLN A 49 -19.58 -20.12 1.46
C GLN A 49 -20.88 -19.86 2.24
N ALA A 50 -21.56 -18.74 1.94
CA ALA A 50 -22.85 -18.42 2.59
C ALA A 50 -23.89 -19.54 2.36
N ALA A 51 -23.93 -20.11 1.15
CA ALA A 51 -24.80 -21.25 0.84
C ALA A 51 -24.43 -22.49 1.66
N SER A 52 -23.15 -22.80 1.84
CA SER A 52 -22.68 -23.92 2.68
C SER A 52 -23.04 -23.70 4.14
N GLU A 53 -22.73 -22.54 4.70
CA GLU A 53 -23.06 -22.20 6.09
C GLU A 53 -24.56 -22.23 6.35
N LEU A 54 -25.37 -21.75 5.41
CA LEU A 54 -26.84 -21.84 5.50
C LEU A 54 -27.33 -23.27 5.49
N ARG A 55 -26.78 -24.13 4.60
CA ARG A 55 -27.11 -25.56 4.58
C ARG A 55 -26.84 -26.22 5.94
N ASP A 56 -25.65 -26.00 6.50
CA ASP A 56 -25.24 -26.56 7.79
C ASP A 56 -26.15 -26.10 8.94
N ARG A 57 -26.52 -24.82 8.94
CA ARG A 57 -27.42 -24.24 9.92
C ARG A 57 -28.84 -24.80 9.78
N ILE A 58 -29.34 -24.96 8.58
CA ILE A 58 -30.68 -25.52 8.29
C ILE A 58 -30.72 -26.98 8.71
N VAL A 59 -29.70 -27.79 8.36
CA VAL A 59 -29.65 -29.21 8.76
C VAL A 59 -29.61 -29.36 10.27
N ARG A 60 -28.79 -28.58 10.98
CA ARG A 60 -28.74 -28.55 12.44
C ARG A 60 -30.09 -28.16 13.05
N ALA A 61 -30.73 -27.11 12.50
CA ALA A 61 -32.06 -26.68 13.00
C ALA A 61 -33.20 -27.66 12.69
N ALA A 62 -33.10 -28.41 11.58
CA ALA A 62 -34.07 -29.44 11.24
C ALA A 62 -33.98 -30.67 12.15
N GLY A 63 -32.82 -30.97 12.74
CA GLY A 63 -32.62 -32.02 13.73
C GLY A 63 -32.82 -33.46 13.21
N ARG A 64 -32.77 -33.67 11.89
CA ARG A 64 -32.92 -35.00 11.28
C ARG A 64 -32.14 -35.11 9.98
N THR A 65 -31.77 -36.32 9.63
CA THR A 65 -31.17 -36.63 8.32
C THR A 65 -32.19 -36.34 7.22
N THR A 66 -31.80 -35.54 6.23
CA THR A 66 -32.63 -35.18 5.08
C THR A 66 -31.77 -35.16 3.86
N LEU A 67 -32.41 -35.28 2.67
CA LEU A 67 -31.73 -34.86 1.41
C LEU A 67 -31.29 -33.41 1.55
N ALA A 68 -30.12 -33.09 1.04
CA ALA A 68 -29.53 -31.76 1.18
C ALA A 68 -30.55 -30.65 0.89
N PRO A 69 -30.71 -29.63 1.74
CA PRO A 69 -31.57 -28.51 1.48
C PRO A 69 -31.14 -27.82 0.15
N GLN A 70 -32.12 -27.35 -0.63
CA GLN A 70 -31.87 -26.67 -1.90
C GLN A 70 -31.37 -25.23 -1.64
N VAL A 71 -30.11 -25.12 -1.18
CA VAL A 71 -29.43 -23.85 -0.88
C VAL A 71 -28.24 -23.71 -1.82
N MET A 72 -28.24 -22.69 -2.67
CA MET A 72 -27.19 -22.48 -3.67
C MET A 72 -27.06 -21.01 -4.05
N THR A 73 -26.02 -20.67 -4.81
CA THR A 73 -25.92 -19.33 -5.41
C THR A 73 -26.76 -19.25 -6.70
N VAL A 74 -27.08 -18.03 -7.16
CA VAL A 74 -27.78 -17.85 -8.43
C VAL A 74 -27.01 -18.51 -9.58
N HIS A 75 -25.69 -18.38 -9.63
CA HIS A 75 -24.85 -19.01 -10.67
C HIS A 75 -24.88 -20.54 -10.59
N ALA A 76 -24.88 -21.11 -9.36
CA ALA A 76 -25.00 -22.57 -9.21
C ALA A 76 -26.37 -23.09 -9.68
N LEU A 77 -27.44 -22.33 -9.43
CA LEU A 77 -28.75 -22.61 -9.98
C LEU A 77 -28.74 -22.58 -11.50
N CYS A 78 -28.19 -21.52 -12.09
CA CYS A 78 -28.08 -21.39 -13.55
C CYS A 78 -27.32 -22.57 -14.17
N LEU A 79 -26.17 -22.94 -13.60
CA LEU A 79 -25.37 -24.09 -14.04
C LEU A 79 -26.18 -25.41 -13.96
N THR A 80 -26.91 -25.61 -12.87
CA THR A 80 -27.75 -26.77 -12.67
C THR A 80 -28.88 -26.84 -13.74
N LEU A 81 -29.50 -25.71 -14.03
CA LEU A 81 -30.55 -25.61 -15.04
C LEU A 81 -29.99 -25.89 -16.44
N VAL A 82 -28.90 -25.25 -16.82
CA VAL A 82 -28.26 -25.45 -18.13
C VAL A 82 -27.83 -26.91 -18.30
N ALA A 83 -27.17 -27.50 -17.28
CA ALA A 83 -26.74 -28.90 -17.36
C ALA A 83 -27.91 -29.89 -17.41
N ARG A 84 -29.02 -29.61 -16.74
CA ARG A 84 -30.19 -30.49 -16.66
C ARG A 84 -31.00 -30.55 -17.96
N PHE A 85 -31.10 -29.42 -18.65
CA PHE A 85 -31.89 -29.29 -19.89
C PHE A 85 -31.01 -29.24 -21.16
N ALA A 86 -29.69 -29.51 -20.99
CA ALA A 86 -28.81 -29.77 -22.13
C ALA A 86 -29.24 -31.03 -22.94
N ALA A 87 -28.81 -31.09 -24.18
CA ALA A 87 -29.03 -32.28 -25.01
C ALA A 87 -28.34 -33.50 -24.38
N PRO A 88 -28.87 -34.74 -24.57
CA PRO A 88 -28.35 -35.95 -23.92
C PRO A 88 -26.85 -36.22 -24.17
N ASP A 89 -26.31 -35.74 -25.28
CA ASP A 89 -24.91 -35.92 -25.70
C ASP A 89 -24.01 -34.71 -25.34
N ASP A 90 -24.56 -33.64 -24.68
CA ASP A 90 -23.85 -32.46 -24.33
C ASP A 90 -23.36 -32.55 -22.87
N ALA A 91 -22.06 -32.58 -22.66
CA ALA A 91 -21.43 -32.64 -21.34
C ALA A 91 -21.66 -31.36 -20.49
N GLY A 92 -22.36 -30.38 -21.06
CA GLY A 92 -22.54 -29.06 -20.51
C GLY A 92 -21.27 -28.18 -20.60
N PRO A 93 -21.45 -26.86 -20.64
CA PRO A 93 -20.31 -25.95 -20.86
C PRO A 93 -19.35 -25.89 -19.67
N GLY A 94 -18.04 -25.86 -19.97
CA GLY A 94 -17.01 -25.55 -18.99
C GLY A 94 -17.11 -24.09 -18.54
N LEU A 95 -16.99 -23.82 -17.23
CA LEU A 95 -17.09 -22.46 -16.68
C LEU A 95 -15.72 -21.79 -16.63
N LEU A 96 -15.55 -20.67 -17.34
CA LEU A 96 -14.31 -19.90 -17.37
C LEU A 96 -14.09 -19.13 -16.07
N THR A 97 -12.87 -19.19 -15.58
CA THR A 97 -12.40 -18.29 -14.52
C THR A 97 -12.08 -16.89 -15.08
N ALA A 98 -12.01 -15.88 -14.24
CA ALA A 98 -11.70 -14.52 -14.67
C ALA A 98 -10.34 -14.39 -15.40
N PRO A 99 -9.24 -15.04 -14.94
CA PRO A 99 -7.97 -15.03 -15.67
C PRO A 99 -8.05 -15.70 -17.04
N GLU A 100 -8.74 -16.84 -17.15
CA GLU A 100 -8.93 -17.54 -18.42
C GLU A 100 -9.75 -16.70 -19.40
N GLN A 101 -10.80 -16.04 -18.93
CA GLN A 101 -11.60 -15.11 -19.71
C GLN A 101 -10.73 -13.93 -20.21
N GLU A 102 -9.94 -13.30 -19.34
CA GLU A 102 -9.05 -12.19 -19.72
C GLU A 102 -8.01 -12.63 -20.77
N PHE A 103 -7.47 -13.82 -20.62
CA PHE A 103 -6.53 -14.37 -21.59
C PHE A 103 -7.16 -14.52 -22.97
N ARG A 104 -8.35 -15.15 -23.06
CA ARG A 104 -9.07 -15.33 -24.33
C ARG A 104 -9.45 -13.99 -24.97
N ILE A 105 -9.98 -13.06 -24.19
CA ILE A 105 -10.28 -11.72 -24.68
C ILE A 105 -9.03 -11.07 -25.28
N ARG A 106 -7.89 -11.13 -24.59
CA ARG A 106 -6.63 -10.55 -25.07
C ARG A 106 -6.11 -11.22 -26.35
N GLU A 107 -6.30 -12.53 -26.48
CA GLU A 107 -5.89 -13.28 -27.64
C GLU A 107 -6.75 -12.90 -28.84
N LEU A 108 -8.06 -12.87 -28.68
CA LEU A 108 -9.01 -12.48 -29.74
C LEU A 108 -8.83 -11.03 -30.17
N LEU A 109 -8.61 -10.10 -29.22
CA LEU A 109 -8.39 -8.67 -29.54
C LEU A 109 -7.23 -8.42 -30.51
N ARG A 110 -6.22 -9.29 -30.55
CA ARG A 110 -5.06 -9.14 -31.47
C ARG A 110 -5.40 -9.36 -32.93
N SER A 111 -6.46 -10.09 -33.21
CA SER A 111 -6.88 -10.45 -34.55
C SER A 111 -8.35 -10.11 -34.86
N SER A 112 -9.03 -9.45 -33.94
CA SER A 112 -10.45 -9.12 -34.06
C SER A 112 -10.72 -8.14 -35.20
N PRO A 113 -11.69 -8.45 -36.05
CA PRO A 113 -12.15 -7.58 -37.16
C PRO A 113 -13.09 -6.46 -36.66
N ALA A 114 -13.39 -6.39 -35.37
CA ALA A 114 -14.25 -5.36 -34.81
C ALA A 114 -13.71 -3.94 -35.11
N PRO A 115 -14.58 -2.93 -35.31
CA PRO A 115 -14.18 -1.60 -35.77
C PRO A 115 -13.62 -0.75 -34.58
N TRP A 116 -12.46 -1.15 -34.07
CA TRP A 116 -11.80 -0.43 -33.00
C TRP A 116 -11.37 0.98 -33.46
N PRO A 117 -11.56 2.03 -32.62
CA PRO A 117 -10.96 3.33 -32.87
C PRO A 117 -9.44 3.23 -32.99
N ALA A 118 -8.84 3.91 -33.98
CA ALA A 118 -7.40 3.86 -34.25
C ALA A 118 -6.53 4.29 -33.06
N GLU A 119 -7.04 5.15 -32.19
CA GLU A 119 -6.39 5.60 -30.97
C GLU A 119 -6.18 4.47 -29.95
N LEU A 120 -6.91 3.36 -30.09
CA LEU A 120 -6.87 2.21 -29.21
C LEU A 120 -5.97 1.08 -29.73
N ASP A 121 -5.48 1.15 -30.98
CA ASP A 121 -4.69 0.08 -31.62
C ASP A 121 -3.50 -0.38 -30.76
N ALA A 122 -2.76 0.57 -30.20
CA ALA A 122 -1.62 0.26 -29.32
C ALA A 122 -2.03 -0.43 -28.01
N ALA A 123 -3.29 -0.32 -27.60
CA ALA A 123 -3.80 -0.89 -26.36
C ALA A 123 -4.39 -2.29 -26.52
N LEU A 124 -4.82 -2.69 -27.72
CA LEU A 124 -5.55 -3.94 -27.99
C LEU A 124 -4.85 -5.20 -27.44
N GLY A 125 -3.51 -5.26 -27.52
CA GLY A 125 -2.72 -6.38 -27.02
C GLY A 125 -2.46 -6.35 -25.50
N THR A 126 -2.89 -5.30 -24.80
CA THR A 126 -2.59 -5.13 -23.38
C THR A 126 -3.62 -5.82 -22.48
N ARG A 127 -3.16 -6.32 -21.33
CA ARG A 127 -4.06 -6.91 -20.34
C ARG A 127 -5.05 -5.90 -19.78
N ALA A 128 -4.60 -4.67 -19.50
CA ALA A 128 -5.46 -3.63 -18.96
C ALA A 128 -6.65 -3.34 -19.88
N PHE A 129 -6.43 -3.36 -21.19
CA PHE A 129 -7.49 -3.18 -22.17
C PHE A 129 -8.45 -4.38 -22.18
N ALA A 130 -7.94 -5.62 -22.16
CA ALA A 130 -8.77 -6.81 -22.07
C ALA A 130 -9.66 -6.83 -20.81
N GLN A 131 -9.15 -6.35 -19.68
CA GLN A 131 -9.94 -6.17 -18.45
C GLN A 131 -11.08 -5.16 -18.63
N GLN A 132 -10.84 -4.07 -19.33
CA GLN A 132 -11.88 -3.09 -19.61
C GLN A 132 -12.95 -3.61 -20.57
N VAL A 133 -12.54 -4.32 -21.63
CA VAL A 133 -13.48 -5.00 -22.53
C VAL A 133 -14.32 -6.02 -21.76
N ARG A 134 -13.70 -6.86 -20.92
CA ARG A 134 -14.40 -7.80 -20.04
C ARG A 134 -15.44 -7.11 -19.17
N ALA A 135 -15.11 -5.94 -18.61
CA ALA A 135 -16.04 -5.20 -17.76
C ALA A 135 -17.27 -4.70 -18.52
N VAL A 136 -17.11 -4.29 -19.79
CA VAL A 136 -18.24 -3.90 -20.65
C VAL A 136 -19.09 -5.11 -21.03
N LEU A 137 -18.48 -6.23 -21.44
CA LEU A 137 -19.17 -7.49 -21.76
C LEU A 137 -20.02 -7.97 -20.58
N ALA A 138 -19.40 -8.02 -19.37
CA ALA A 138 -20.12 -8.38 -18.14
C ALA A 138 -21.28 -7.44 -17.87
N ARG A 139 -21.10 -6.13 -18.04
CA ARG A 139 -22.14 -5.14 -17.83
C ARG A 139 -23.28 -5.27 -18.83
N ALA A 140 -22.98 -5.49 -20.10
CA ALA A 140 -23.99 -5.71 -21.12
C ALA A 140 -24.87 -6.92 -20.79
N ARG A 141 -24.27 -8.06 -20.44
CA ARG A 141 -24.99 -9.28 -20.05
C ARG A 141 -25.78 -9.14 -18.75
N GLN A 142 -25.25 -8.42 -17.76
CA GLN A 142 -26.00 -8.08 -16.52
C GLN A 142 -27.25 -7.25 -16.81
N LEU A 143 -27.25 -6.46 -17.87
CA LEU A 143 -28.41 -5.69 -18.34
C LEU A 143 -29.31 -6.49 -19.30
N GLY A 144 -28.87 -7.65 -19.75
CA GLY A 144 -29.59 -8.48 -20.70
C GLY A 144 -29.47 -8.00 -22.16
N LEU A 145 -28.41 -7.24 -22.47
CA LEU A 145 -28.17 -6.72 -23.82
C LEU A 145 -27.44 -7.75 -24.69
N ASP A 146 -27.84 -7.84 -25.93
CA ASP A 146 -27.21 -8.62 -26.99
C ASP A 146 -26.13 -7.81 -27.73
N PRO A 147 -25.29 -8.46 -28.58
CA PRO A 147 -24.24 -7.76 -29.31
C PRO A 147 -24.75 -6.59 -30.18
N GLU A 148 -25.91 -6.73 -30.80
CA GLU A 148 -26.54 -5.68 -31.60
C GLU A 148 -27.04 -4.53 -30.74
N ASP A 149 -27.61 -4.82 -29.56
CA ASP A 149 -28.06 -3.79 -28.58
C ASP A 149 -26.89 -2.94 -28.12
N LEU A 150 -25.78 -3.57 -27.77
CA LEU A 150 -24.57 -2.88 -27.30
C LEU A 150 -23.95 -2.01 -28.41
N SER A 151 -23.87 -2.57 -29.62
CA SER A 151 -23.39 -1.85 -30.82
C SER A 151 -24.28 -0.66 -31.14
N GLY A 152 -25.60 -0.86 -31.10
CA GLY A 152 -26.60 0.20 -31.32
C GLY A 152 -26.54 1.29 -30.24
N ALA A 153 -26.40 0.92 -28.99
CA ALA A 153 -26.21 1.87 -27.90
C ALA A 153 -24.96 2.74 -28.09
N GLY A 154 -23.85 2.12 -28.52
CA GLY A 154 -22.60 2.82 -28.83
C GLY A 154 -22.76 3.83 -29.96
N ALA A 155 -23.40 3.42 -31.05
CA ALA A 155 -23.67 4.27 -32.19
C ALA A 155 -24.62 5.45 -31.85
N ALA A 156 -25.69 5.16 -31.11
CA ALA A 156 -26.69 6.17 -30.73
C ALA A 156 -26.16 7.20 -29.72
N SER A 157 -25.25 6.79 -28.83
CA SER A 157 -24.66 7.67 -27.81
C SER A 157 -23.37 8.37 -28.24
N GLY A 158 -22.80 8.03 -29.40
CA GLY A 158 -21.48 8.49 -29.84
C GLY A 158 -20.31 7.83 -29.08
N GLU A 159 -20.55 6.77 -28.31
CA GLU A 159 -19.55 6.00 -27.59
C GLU A 159 -19.00 4.90 -28.51
N PHE A 160 -18.18 5.26 -29.46
CA PHE A 160 -17.65 4.34 -30.49
C PHE A 160 -16.96 3.11 -29.91
N GLY A 161 -16.38 3.24 -28.73
CA GLY A 161 -15.81 2.10 -28.02
C GLY A 161 -16.85 1.00 -27.68
N TRP A 162 -18.07 1.38 -27.32
CA TRP A 162 -19.14 0.39 -27.06
C TRP A 162 -19.60 -0.29 -28.35
N ALA A 163 -19.64 0.46 -29.46
CA ALA A 163 -19.97 -0.12 -30.75
C ALA A 163 -18.95 -1.19 -31.15
N ALA A 164 -17.67 -0.93 -30.95
CA ALA A 164 -16.60 -1.89 -31.20
C ALA A 164 -16.67 -3.11 -30.26
N VAL A 165 -16.93 -2.88 -28.93
CA VAL A 165 -17.09 -3.98 -27.98
C VAL A 165 -18.33 -4.81 -28.29
N GLY A 166 -19.42 -4.22 -28.79
CA GLY A 166 -20.62 -4.96 -29.24
C GLY A 166 -20.33 -5.89 -30.40
N ALA A 167 -19.61 -5.41 -31.42
CA ALA A 167 -19.18 -6.25 -32.55
C ALA A 167 -18.23 -7.36 -32.06
N PHE A 168 -17.26 -7.05 -31.17
CA PHE A 168 -16.36 -8.02 -30.55
C PHE A 168 -17.11 -9.04 -29.69
N MET A 169 -18.19 -8.64 -29.03
CA MET A 169 -19.01 -9.54 -28.21
C MET A 169 -19.60 -10.70 -29.01
N GLY A 170 -20.06 -10.45 -30.26
CA GLY A 170 -20.53 -11.51 -31.14
C GLY A 170 -19.44 -12.53 -31.41
N GLU A 171 -18.24 -12.06 -31.84
CA GLU A 171 -17.08 -12.92 -32.10
C GLU A 171 -16.67 -13.73 -30.85
N TYR A 172 -16.63 -13.05 -29.69
CA TYR A 172 -16.28 -13.68 -28.41
C TYR A 172 -17.25 -14.81 -28.05
N LEU A 173 -18.54 -14.61 -28.19
CA LEU A 173 -19.58 -15.63 -27.91
C LEU A 173 -19.52 -16.81 -28.86
N ASP A 174 -19.28 -16.56 -30.13
CA ASP A 174 -19.12 -17.64 -31.16
C ASP A 174 -17.91 -18.53 -30.80
N VAL A 175 -16.81 -17.93 -30.35
CA VAL A 175 -15.62 -18.68 -29.90
C VAL A 175 -15.89 -19.48 -28.64
N LEU A 176 -16.57 -18.91 -27.65
CA LEU A 176 -16.94 -19.64 -26.43
C LEU A 176 -17.84 -20.84 -26.75
N ASP A 177 -18.78 -20.68 -27.66
CA ASP A 177 -19.66 -21.77 -28.11
C ASP A 177 -18.88 -22.87 -28.82
N ALA A 178 -17.95 -22.51 -29.71
CA ALA A 178 -17.10 -23.48 -30.42
C ALA A 178 -16.15 -24.23 -29.45
N GLU A 179 -15.70 -23.61 -28.38
CA GLU A 179 -14.86 -24.25 -27.34
C GLU A 179 -15.68 -25.02 -26.27
N GLY A 180 -17.00 -24.93 -26.27
CA GLY A 180 -17.86 -25.54 -25.26
C GLY A 180 -17.67 -24.93 -23.84
N VAL A 181 -17.35 -23.65 -23.77
CA VAL A 181 -17.13 -22.93 -22.48
C VAL A 181 -18.06 -21.73 -22.34
N ILE A 182 -18.23 -21.25 -21.10
CA ILE A 182 -19.14 -20.14 -20.78
C ILE A 182 -18.57 -19.30 -19.68
N ASP A 183 -18.78 -18.00 -19.71
CA ASP A 183 -18.48 -17.11 -18.59
C ASP A 183 -19.68 -16.94 -17.62
N TYR A 184 -19.43 -16.35 -16.44
CA TYR A 184 -20.45 -16.20 -15.40
C TYR A 184 -21.64 -15.32 -15.80
N ALA A 185 -21.42 -14.29 -16.63
CA ALA A 185 -22.48 -13.37 -17.03
C ALA A 185 -23.37 -13.99 -18.10
N GLU A 186 -22.75 -14.67 -19.07
CA GLU A 186 -23.44 -15.42 -20.13
C GLU A 186 -24.22 -16.60 -19.54
N LEU A 187 -23.72 -17.28 -18.51
CA LEU A 187 -24.42 -18.37 -17.82
C LEU A 187 -25.81 -17.96 -17.31
N VAL A 188 -25.93 -16.77 -16.71
CA VAL A 188 -27.22 -16.26 -16.22
C VAL A 188 -28.15 -15.94 -17.38
N HIS A 189 -27.62 -15.38 -18.48
CA HIS A 189 -28.38 -15.05 -19.66
C HIS A 189 -28.93 -16.34 -20.30
N ARG A 190 -28.10 -17.37 -20.52
CA ARG A 190 -28.56 -18.67 -21.08
C ARG A 190 -29.59 -19.34 -20.18
N ALA A 191 -29.41 -19.32 -18.89
CA ALA A 191 -30.41 -19.87 -17.96
C ALA A 191 -31.76 -19.15 -18.10
N ARG A 192 -31.79 -17.84 -18.36
CA ARG A 192 -33.03 -17.10 -18.60
C ARG A 192 -33.70 -17.53 -19.90
N LEU A 193 -32.95 -17.61 -21.01
CA LEU A 193 -33.45 -18.08 -22.31
C LEU A 193 -34.00 -19.51 -22.22
N LEU A 194 -33.35 -20.36 -21.43
CA LEU A 194 -33.83 -21.72 -21.20
C LEU A 194 -35.19 -21.74 -20.50
N LEU A 195 -35.44 -20.85 -19.54
CA LEU A 195 -36.74 -20.74 -18.86
C LEU A 195 -37.86 -20.20 -19.77
N GLU A 196 -37.52 -19.59 -20.92
CA GLU A 196 -38.51 -19.18 -21.94
C GLU A 196 -38.97 -20.33 -22.85
N GLN A 197 -38.29 -21.46 -22.79
CA GLN A 197 -38.71 -22.66 -23.57
C GLN A 197 -39.97 -23.30 -22.98
N GLU A 198 -40.83 -23.81 -23.84
CA GLU A 198 -42.10 -24.41 -23.47
C GLU A 198 -41.93 -25.60 -22.51
N GLY A 199 -42.64 -25.53 -21.37
CA GLY A 199 -42.64 -26.59 -20.35
C GLY A 199 -41.47 -26.58 -19.35
N VAL A 200 -40.37 -25.86 -19.63
CA VAL A 200 -39.18 -25.80 -18.75
C VAL A 200 -39.50 -25.03 -17.48
N LEU A 201 -40.08 -23.85 -17.62
CA LEU A 201 -40.44 -23.01 -16.50
C LEU A 201 -41.43 -23.69 -15.53
N GLU A 202 -42.46 -24.32 -16.05
CA GLU A 202 -43.47 -25.08 -15.31
C GLU A 202 -42.83 -26.25 -14.54
N ALA A 203 -41.92 -26.98 -15.20
CA ALA A 203 -41.19 -28.08 -14.57
C ALA A 203 -40.35 -27.62 -13.40
N VAL A 204 -39.62 -26.50 -13.54
CA VAL A 204 -38.80 -25.94 -12.45
C VAL A 204 -39.67 -25.39 -11.33
N ARG A 205 -40.75 -24.66 -11.64
CA ARG A 205 -41.69 -24.13 -10.62
C ARG A 205 -42.39 -25.21 -9.85
N ALA A 206 -42.70 -26.37 -10.46
CA ALA A 206 -43.32 -27.48 -9.80
C ALA A 206 -42.47 -28.06 -8.64
N GLU A 207 -41.15 -27.83 -8.66
CA GLU A 207 -40.25 -28.37 -7.63
C GLU A 207 -40.31 -27.62 -6.31
N TYR A 208 -40.52 -26.29 -6.37
CA TYR A 208 -40.35 -25.39 -5.22
C TYR A 208 -41.70 -24.84 -4.75
N ALA A 209 -41.86 -24.78 -3.44
CA ALA A 209 -43.04 -24.15 -2.81
C ALA A 209 -42.84 -22.64 -2.58
N VAL A 210 -41.59 -22.18 -2.50
CA VAL A 210 -41.22 -20.78 -2.26
C VAL A 210 -39.78 -20.54 -2.70
N VAL A 211 -39.49 -19.35 -3.20
CA VAL A 211 -38.14 -18.88 -3.45
C VAL A 211 -37.73 -17.89 -2.34
N LEU A 212 -36.66 -18.18 -1.65
CA LEU A 212 -36.10 -17.36 -0.56
C LEU A 212 -34.77 -16.79 -1.05
N VAL A 213 -34.64 -15.47 -1.03
CA VAL A 213 -33.42 -14.78 -1.48
C VAL A 213 -32.76 -14.08 -0.31
N ASP A 214 -31.56 -14.53 0.08
CA ASP A 214 -30.75 -13.81 1.04
C ASP A 214 -29.95 -12.71 0.31
N ASP A 215 -29.79 -11.53 0.95
CA ASP A 215 -29.09 -10.38 0.35
C ASP A 215 -29.62 -9.87 -1.00
N TRP A 216 -30.93 -9.73 -1.16
CA TRP A 216 -31.61 -9.23 -2.36
C TRP A 216 -30.96 -7.97 -2.96
N CYS A 217 -30.46 -7.05 -2.14
CA CYS A 217 -29.84 -5.79 -2.58
C CYS A 217 -28.49 -5.98 -3.32
N GLU A 218 -27.96 -7.18 -3.36
CA GLU A 218 -26.70 -7.49 -4.03
C GLU A 218 -26.86 -8.17 -5.39
N LEU A 219 -28.09 -8.44 -5.82
CA LEU A 219 -28.37 -9.02 -7.12
C LEU A 219 -28.26 -7.98 -8.24
N ASP A 220 -27.73 -8.37 -9.37
CA ASP A 220 -27.77 -7.60 -10.61
C ASP A 220 -29.15 -7.74 -11.34
N ALA A 221 -29.34 -6.95 -12.39
CA ALA A 221 -30.64 -6.92 -13.10
C ALA A 221 -30.96 -8.26 -13.76
N ALA A 222 -29.99 -8.99 -14.32
CA ALA A 222 -30.20 -10.31 -14.93
C ALA A 222 -30.62 -11.35 -13.89
N GLN A 223 -29.98 -11.35 -12.72
CA GLN A 223 -30.31 -12.23 -11.59
C GLN A 223 -31.70 -11.90 -11.03
N ILE A 224 -32.05 -10.62 -10.89
CA ILE A 224 -33.39 -10.19 -10.49
C ILE A 224 -34.43 -10.69 -11.50
N GLY A 225 -34.16 -10.56 -12.80
CA GLY A 225 -35.01 -11.05 -13.88
C GLY A 225 -35.23 -12.58 -13.82
N LEU A 226 -34.17 -13.35 -13.53
CA LEU A 226 -34.23 -14.80 -13.32
C LEU A 226 -35.15 -15.15 -12.12
N VAL A 227 -34.96 -14.49 -10.99
CA VAL A 227 -35.80 -14.71 -9.79
C VAL A 227 -37.27 -14.36 -10.08
N ARG A 228 -37.53 -13.26 -10.82
CA ARG A 228 -38.89 -12.90 -11.25
C ARG A 228 -39.52 -13.98 -12.12
N ALA A 229 -38.76 -14.52 -13.09
CA ALA A 229 -39.25 -15.59 -13.96
C ALA A 229 -39.61 -16.83 -13.13
N LEU A 230 -38.78 -17.25 -12.20
CA LEU A 230 -39.01 -18.40 -11.34
C LEU A 230 -40.19 -18.21 -10.38
N ALA A 231 -40.25 -17.06 -9.69
CA ALA A 231 -41.27 -16.78 -8.70
C ALA A 231 -42.65 -16.60 -9.36
N GLY A 232 -42.82 -15.65 -10.25
CA GLY A 232 -44.09 -15.40 -10.93
C GLY A 232 -45.27 -15.32 -9.96
N ASP A 233 -46.48 -15.59 -10.47
CA ASP A 233 -47.72 -15.65 -9.64
C ASP A 233 -47.89 -17.03 -8.98
N ALA A 234 -47.18 -18.06 -9.45
CA ALA A 234 -47.37 -19.45 -9.02
C ALA A 234 -46.51 -19.83 -7.81
N VAL A 235 -45.34 -19.21 -7.60
CA VAL A 235 -44.41 -19.51 -6.51
C VAL A 235 -44.11 -18.24 -5.73
N PRO A 236 -44.45 -18.11 -4.47
CA PRO A 236 -44.16 -16.94 -3.65
C PRO A 236 -42.66 -16.70 -3.54
N VAL A 237 -42.29 -15.43 -3.47
CA VAL A 237 -40.90 -15.01 -3.23
C VAL A 237 -40.79 -14.26 -1.91
N VAL A 238 -39.73 -14.55 -1.14
CA VAL A 238 -39.38 -13.79 0.08
C VAL A 238 -37.92 -13.29 -0.11
N ALA A 239 -37.77 -11.98 -0.14
CA ALA A 239 -36.45 -11.34 -0.26
C ALA A 239 -36.04 -10.74 1.09
N LEU A 240 -34.82 -11.05 1.54
CA LEU A 240 -34.18 -10.40 2.68
C LEU A 240 -33.30 -9.26 2.17
N ALA A 241 -33.44 -8.08 2.75
CA ALA A 241 -32.77 -6.89 2.27
C ALA A 241 -32.14 -6.06 3.41
N ASP A 242 -30.94 -5.56 3.15
CA ASP A 242 -30.25 -4.56 3.95
C ASP A 242 -29.63 -3.49 3.04
N PRO A 243 -30.40 -2.52 2.59
CA PRO A 243 -29.98 -1.56 1.58
C PRO A 243 -28.84 -0.64 2.05
N ASP A 244 -28.71 -0.42 3.37
CA ASP A 244 -27.65 0.43 3.93
C ASP A 244 -26.28 -0.28 3.99
N THR A 245 -26.23 -1.62 3.84
CA THR A 245 -24.98 -2.41 3.74
C THR A 245 -24.83 -3.12 2.39
N ALA A 246 -25.52 -2.66 1.36
CA ALA A 246 -25.36 -3.13 -0.02
C ALA A 246 -24.06 -2.56 -0.62
N ILE A 247 -23.06 -3.42 -0.84
CA ILE A 247 -21.70 -3.02 -1.19
C ILE A 247 -21.23 -3.45 -2.57
N TYR A 248 -21.91 -4.41 -3.24
CA TYR A 248 -21.45 -4.98 -4.52
C TYR A 248 -21.93 -4.23 -5.77
N ARG A 249 -22.26 -2.94 -5.65
CA ARG A 249 -22.62 -2.09 -6.78
C ARG A 249 -21.54 -2.09 -7.88
N PHE A 250 -20.25 -2.20 -7.50
CA PHE A 250 -19.16 -2.31 -8.46
C PHE A 250 -19.12 -3.65 -9.22
N ARG A 251 -19.89 -4.66 -8.76
CA ARG A 251 -20.10 -5.96 -9.43
C ARG A 251 -21.42 -6.02 -10.19
N GLY A 252 -22.12 -4.90 -10.34
CA GLY A 252 -23.35 -4.82 -11.08
C GLY A 252 -24.63 -4.88 -10.24
N ALA A 253 -24.55 -4.97 -8.89
CA ALA A 253 -25.74 -4.99 -8.03
C ALA A 253 -26.67 -3.79 -8.33
N HIS A 254 -27.97 -4.08 -8.39
CA HIS A 254 -28.97 -3.11 -8.82
C HIS A 254 -29.11 -1.94 -7.81
N PRO A 255 -28.91 -0.69 -8.21
CA PRO A 255 -28.83 0.44 -7.29
C PRO A 255 -30.11 0.74 -6.51
N ARG A 256 -31.26 0.29 -7.02
CA ARG A 256 -32.60 0.46 -6.43
C ARG A 256 -33.30 -0.87 -6.21
N ALA A 257 -32.56 -1.92 -5.80
CA ALA A 257 -33.09 -3.28 -5.69
C ALA A 257 -34.36 -3.40 -4.82
N THR A 258 -34.49 -2.59 -3.74
CA THR A 258 -35.72 -2.58 -2.90
C THR A 258 -36.93 -2.02 -3.63
N ALA A 259 -36.76 -0.91 -4.38
CA ALA A 259 -37.81 -0.35 -5.21
C ALA A 259 -38.18 -1.31 -6.35
N GLU A 260 -37.19 -1.93 -6.93
CA GLU A 260 -37.34 -2.90 -7.99
C GLU A 260 -38.17 -4.11 -7.55
N PHE A 261 -37.94 -4.59 -6.33
CA PHE A 261 -38.76 -5.68 -5.77
C PHE A 261 -40.25 -5.30 -5.71
N VAL A 262 -40.57 -4.14 -5.16
CA VAL A 262 -41.95 -3.67 -5.05
C VAL A 262 -42.57 -3.45 -6.43
N ARG A 263 -41.82 -2.96 -7.41
CA ARG A 263 -42.26 -2.76 -8.80
C ARG A 263 -42.56 -4.10 -9.50
N LEU A 264 -41.67 -5.09 -9.35
CA LEU A 264 -41.75 -6.40 -10.00
C LEU A 264 -42.82 -7.31 -9.40
N PHE A 265 -43.11 -7.13 -8.10
CA PHE A 265 -44.06 -7.93 -7.36
C PHE A 265 -45.15 -7.00 -6.75
N PRO A 266 -46.16 -6.56 -7.56
CA PRO A 266 -47.25 -5.72 -7.07
C PRO A 266 -47.98 -6.39 -5.91
N GLY A 267 -48.28 -5.63 -4.88
CA GLY A 267 -48.90 -6.16 -3.67
C GLY A 267 -47.94 -6.82 -2.68
N ALA A 268 -46.66 -6.73 -2.91
CA ALA A 268 -45.65 -7.23 -1.99
C ALA A 268 -45.80 -6.61 -0.59
N ARG A 269 -45.80 -7.49 0.44
CA ARG A 269 -45.81 -7.05 1.83
C ARG A 269 -44.38 -6.70 2.28
N VAL A 270 -44.18 -5.46 2.75
CA VAL A 270 -42.91 -5.04 3.35
C VAL A 270 -42.97 -5.27 4.86
N VAL A 271 -42.01 -6.01 5.39
CA VAL A 271 -41.88 -6.35 6.81
C VAL A 271 -40.56 -5.82 7.33
N THR A 272 -40.56 -5.06 8.41
CA THR A 272 -39.35 -4.56 9.05
C THR A 272 -38.99 -5.30 10.33
N LEU A 273 -37.73 -5.57 10.59
CA LEU A 273 -37.23 -6.22 11.80
C LEU A 273 -36.69 -5.15 12.76
N PRO A 274 -37.39 -4.89 13.92
CA PRO A 274 -37.10 -3.72 14.73
C PRO A 274 -36.01 -3.94 15.79
N HIS A 275 -35.49 -5.16 15.97
CA HIS A 275 -34.54 -5.47 17.03
C HIS A 275 -33.26 -6.11 16.47
N ALA A 276 -32.11 -5.56 16.83
CA ALA A 276 -30.80 -6.18 16.64
C ALA A 276 -30.51 -7.09 17.87
N HIS A 277 -30.47 -8.38 17.63
CA HIS A 277 -30.25 -9.38 18.67
C HIS A 277 -28.79 -9.54 19.07
N ARG A 278 -27.85 -9.08 18.21
CA ARG A 278 -26.41 -9.20 18.39
C ARG A 278 -25.74 -7.93 18.89
N GLN A 279 -26.23 -6.80 18.47
CA GLN A 279 -25.52 -5.53 18.62
C GLN A 279 -25.99 -4.78 19.87
N PRO A 280 -25.04 -4.31 20.69
CA PRO A 280 -25.35 -3.46 21.84
C PRO A 280 -25.91 -2.10 21.40
N PRO A 281 -26.67 -1.42 22.28
CA PRO A 281 -27.30 -0.11 21.97
C PRO A 281 -26.31 0.94 21.50
N ALA A 282 -25.12 1.02 22.08
CA ALA A 282 -24.08 1.97 21.69
C ALA A 282 -23.63 1.76 20.23
N GLN A 283 -23.50 0.50 19.81
CA GLN A 283 -23.10 0.16 18.45
C GLN A 283 -24.22 0.41 17.44
N VAL A 284 -25.46 0.05 17.80
CA VAL A 284 -26.64 0.37 16.97
C VAL A 284 -26.75 1.88 16.79
N ALA A 285 -26.55 2.68 17.85
CA ALA A 285 -26.57 4.14 17.77
C ALA A 285 -25.50 4.68 16.81
N ALA A 286 -24.26 4.20 16.91
CA ALA A 286 -23.16 4.61 16.02
C ALA A 286 -23.44 4.21 14.56
N CYS A 287 -23.88 2.98 14.31
CA CYS A 287 -24.26 2.50 12.97
C CYS A 287 -25.42 3.32 12.39
N THR A 288 -26.45 3.62 13.21
CA THR A 288 -27.60 4.44 12.78
C THR A 288 -27.16 5.88 12.45
N ALA A 289 -26.22 6.46 13.18
CA ALA A 289 -25.69 7.80 12.89
C ALA A 289 -25.04 7.85 11.49
N VAL A 290 -24.25 6.83 11.12
CA VAL A 290 -23.67 6.67 9.79
C VAL A 290 -24.77 6.43 8.73
N ALA A 291 -25.73 5.53 9.00
CA ALA A 291 -26.82 5.19 8.08
C ALA A 291 -27.69 6.40 7.73
N ARG A 292 -27.93 7.32 8.65
CA ARG A 292 -28.71 8.55 8.40
C ARG A 292 -28.09 9.48 7.36
N ARG A 293 -26.79 9.35 7.10
CA ARG A 293 -26.07 10.11 6.04
C ARG A 293 -26.13 9.45 4.67
N LEU A 294 -26.64 8.23 4.59
CA LEU A 294 -26.97 7.58 3.33
C LEU A 294 -28.30 8.12 2.79
N GLY A 295 -28.44 8.11 1.47
CA GLY A 295 -29.73 8.38 0.83
C GLY A 295 -30.80 7.41 1.32
N ALA A 296 -32.05 7.84 1.29
CA ALA A 296 -33.18 6.96 1.61
C ALA A 296 -33.30 5.85 0.55
N PRO A 297 -33.35 4.55 0.92
CA PRO A 297 -33.83 3.53 0.01
C PRO A 297 -35.26 3.84 -0.38
N ALA A 298 -35.65 3.45 -1.59
CA ALA A 298 -36.98 3.72 -2.13
C ALA A 298 -38.00 2.73 -1.50
N VAL A 299 -38.36 3.00 -0.27
CA VAL A 299 -39.39 2.31 0.51
C VAL A 299 -40.24 3.37 1.21
N GLU A 300 -41.42 2.97 1.68
CA GLU A 300 -42.33 3.87 2.43
C GLU A 300 -41.61 4.48 3.65
N ARG A 301 -41.97 5.72 3.99
CA ARG A 301 -41.32 6.49 5.05
C ARG A 301 -41.39 5.79 6.41
N GLU A 302 -42.53 5.12 6.69
CA GLU A 302 -42.70 4.38 7.93
C GLU A 302 -41.82 3.15 8.00
N ALA A 303 -41.73 2.38 6.92
CA ALA A 303 -40.83 1.24 6.80
C ALA A 303 -39.35 1.65 6.93
N LEU A 304 -38.97 2.79 6.34
CA LEU A 304 -37.60 3.34 6.49
C LEU A 304 -37.32 3.76 7.94
N ALA A 305 -38.28 4.42 8.59
CA ALA A 305 -38.12 4.85 9.98
C ALA A 305 -37.99 3.65 10.91
N ALA A 306 -38.79 2.59 10.72
CA ALA A 306 -38.69 1.35 11.48
C ALA A 306 -37.36 0.60 11.19
N TYR A 307 -36.94 0.52 9.94
CA TYR A 307 -35.68 -0.11 9.52
C TYR A 307 -34.45 0.58 10.12
N ARG A 308 -34.38 1.92 10.15
CA ARG A 308 -33.28 2.69 10.75
C ARG A 308 -33.48 3.02 12.23
N GLY A 309 -34.64 2.72 12.77
CA GLY A 309 -35.00 2.87 14.21
C GLY A 309 -34.75 1.63 15.04
N VAL A 310 -33.88 0.73 14.58
CA VAL A 310 -33.60 -0.55 15.28
C VAL A 310 -33.07 -0.29 16.68
N THR A 311 -33.52 -1.12 17.63
CA THR A 311 -33.02 -1.13 19.02
C THR A 311 -32.03 -2.28 19.21
N GLY A 312 -30.97 -2.05 19.98
CA GLY A 312 -29.98 -3.06 20.35
C GLY A 312 -30.24 -3.63 21.74
N GLY A 313 -29.62 -4.76 22.05
CA GLY A 313 -29.66 -5.40 23.37
C GLY A 313 -28.23 -5.75 23.84
N GLY A 314 -28.12 -6.04 25.17
CA GLY A 314 -26.84 -6.41 25.76
C GLY A 314 -25.90 -5.25 26.11
N ALA A 315 -24.70 -5.59 26.61
CA ALA A 315 -23.66 -4.66 26.98
C ALA A 315 -22.60 -4.60 25.87
N GLY A 316 -22.06 -3.41 25.63
CA GLY A 316 -20.96 -3.21 24.67
C GLY A 316 -20.56 -1.77 24.50
N ARG A 317 -19.45 -1.54 23.81
CA ARG A 317 -18.88 -0.20 23.66
C ARG A 317 -18.36 0.07 22.26
N VAL A 318 -18.37 1.33 21.89
CA VAL A 318 -17.78 1.85 20.65
C VAL A 318 -16.71 2.86 21.02
N GLU A 319 -15.54 2.71 20.46
CA GLU A 319 -14.40 3.59 20.69
C GLU A 319 -13.83 4.07 19.36
N VAL A 320 -13.46 5.33 19.29
CA VAL A 320 -12.72 5.93 18.16
C VAL A 320 -11.37 6.38 18.69
N ARG A 321 -10.29 5.92 18.07
CA ARG A 321 -8.93 6.22 18.53
C ARG A 321 -8.08 6.72 17.37
N THR A 322 -7.25 7.74 17.64
CA THR A 322 -6.24 8.23 16.70
C THR A 322 -4.85 8.09 17.28
N PHE A 323 -3.83 7.95 16.43
CA PHE A 323 -2.45 7.69 16.79
C PHE A 323 -1.51 8.59 15.98
N PRO A 324 -0.35 8.99 16.51
CA PRO A 324 0.57 9.88 15.81
C PRO A 324 1.24 9.22 14.57
N ASP A 325 1.35 7.88 14.57
CA ASP A 325 2.03 7.12 13.53
C ASP A 325 1.55 5.65 13.49
N GLU A 326 1.85 4.96 12.38
CA GLU A 326 1.48 3.56 12.15
C GLU A 326 2.13 2.59 13.15
N ALA A 327 3.35 2.88 13.61
CA ALA A 327 4.05 2.01 14.56
C ALA A 327 3.38 2.07 15.95
N THR A 328 2.95 3.25 16.38
CA THR A 328 2.18 3.44 17.61
C THR A 328 0.80 2.81 17.49
N HIS A 329 0.14 2.97 16.34
CA HIS A 329 -1.13 2.32 16.03
C HIS A 329 -1.01 0.79 16.17
N ALA A 330 -0.04 0.16 15.49
CA ALA A 330 0.15 -1.29 15.53
C ALA A 330 0.45 -1.82 16.94
N ARG A 331 1.25 -1.11 17.72
CA ARG A 331 1.56 -1.47 19.13
C ARG A 331 0.30 -1.45 20.00
N HIS A 332 -0.51 -0.40 19.88
CA HIS A 332 -1.77 -0.30 20.63
C HIS A 332 -2.76 -1.36 20.20
N LEU A 333 -2.84 -1.67 18.91
CA LEU A 333 -3.71 -2.72 18.39
C LEU A 333 -3.32 -4.09 18.96
N ALA A 334 -2.03 -4.43 18.94
CA ALA A 334 -1.53 -5.68 19.51
C ALA A 334 -1.81 -5.77 21.02
N ALA A 335 -1.59 -4.69 21.77
CA ALA A 335 -1.89 -4.63 23.20
C ALA A 335 -3.39 -4.83 23.48
N GLU A 336 -4.25 -4.21 22.68
CA GLU A 336 -5.69 -4.30 22.83
C GLU A 336 -6.23 -5.72 22.57
N LEU A 337 -5.78 -6.34 21.49
CA LEU A 337 -6.15 -7.72 21.16
C LEU A 337 -5.69 -8.69 22.25
N ARG A 338 -4.49 -8.48 22.78
CA ARG A 338 -3.95 -9.31 23.86
C ARG A 338 -4.70 -9.10 25.16
N ALA A 339 -5.02 -7.85 25.53
CA ALA A 339 -5.84 -7.56 26.71
C ALA A 339 -7.21 -8.20 26.59
N ALA A 340 -7.88 -8.09 25.45
CA ALA A 340 -9.16 -8.74 25.22
C ALA A 340 -9.08 -10.27 25.39
N HIS A 341 -7.96 -10.88 24.95
CA HIS A 341 -7.76 -12.32 25.12
C HIS A 341 -7.48 -12.72 26.58
N LEU A 342 -6.58 -12.02 27.25
CA LEU A 342 -6.11 -12.37 28.58
C LEU A 342 -7.05 -11.91 29.69
N ASP A 343 -7.54 -10.67 29.60
CA ASP A 343 -8.35 -10.05 30.64
C ASP A 343 -9.85 -10.33 30.43
N ASP A 344 -10.34 -10.14 29.19
CA ASP A 344 -11.76 -10.33 28.83
C ASP A 344 -12.07 -11.78 28.39
N GLN A 345 -11.06 -12.67 28.30
CA GLN A 345 -11.19 -14.09 27.90
C GLN A 345 -11.81 -14.28 26.51
N VAL A 346 -11.66 -13.31 25.60
CA VAL A 346 -12.16 -13.43 24.24
C VAL A 346 -11.25 -14.36 23.45
N PRO A 347 -11.74 -15.43 22.81
CA PRO A 347 -10.92 -16.28 21.96
C PRO A 347 -10.33 -15.49 20.78
N TRP A 348 -9.09 -15.79 20.37
CA TRP A 348 -8.46 -15.14 19.24
C TRP A 348 -9.31 -15.20 17.96
N GLY A 349 -9.92 -16.36 17.67
CA GLY A 349 -10.80 -16.55 16.52
C GLY A 349 -12.11 -15.75 16.54
N ASP A 350 -12.47 -15.18 17.70
CA ASP A 350 -13.64 -14.32 17.89
C ASP A 350 -13.29 -12.83 17.91
N MET A 351 -12.11 -12.50 17.38
CA MET A 351 -11.63 -11.14 17.12
C MET A 351 -11.34 -10.95 15.66
N ALA A 352 -11.60 -9.75 15.14
CA ALA A 352 -11.28 -9.38 13.77
C ALA A 352 -10.70 -7.97 13.66
N VAL A 353 -9.77 -7.81 12.71
CA VAL A 353 -9.24 -6.51 12.27
C VAL A 353 -9.63 -6.33 10.81
N LEU A 354 -10.44 -5.31 10.54
CA LEU A 354 -10.99 -5.01 9.24
C LEU A 354 -10.31 -3.79 8.64
N VAL A 355 -9.86 -3.91 7.39
CA VAL A 355 -9.25 -2.80 6.65
C VAL A 355 -10.00 -2.51 5.35
N ARG A 356 -9.76 -1.33 4.76
CA ARG A 356 -10.34 -0.98 3.45
C ARG A 356 -9.50 -1.50 2.31
N ALA A 357 -8.20 -1.34 2.35
CA ALA A 357 -7.26 -1.63 1.27
C ALA A 357 -6.36 -2.81 1.64
N GLY A 358 -6.78 -4.05 1.32
CA GLY A 358 -6.09 -5.27 1.69
C GLY A 358 -4.62 -5.28 1.28
N ARG A 359 -4.31 -4.95 0.04
CA ARG A 359 -2.94 -5.01 -0.52
C ARG A 359 -1.92 -4.10 0.17
N THR A 360 -2.35 -2.94 0.64
CA THR A 360 -1.46 -1.95 1.25
C THR A 360 -1.48 -2.00 2.77
N GLN A 361 -2.62 -2.30 3.39
CA GLN A 361 -2.80 -2.25 4.83
C GLN A 361 -2.58 -3.61 5.53
N LEU A 362 -2.98 -4.74 4.91
CA LEU A 362 -2.88 -6.05 5.58
C LEU A 362 -1.43 -6.53 5.78
N PRO A 363 -0.51 -6.46 4.80
CA PRO A 363 0.83 -7.01 4.98
C PRO A 363 1.63 -6.35 6.11
N PRO A 364 1.70 -5.00 6.23
CA PRO A 364 2.41 -4.38 7.34
C PRO A 364 1.73 -4.64 8.69
N LEU A 365 0.40 -4.65 8.72
CA LEU A 365 -0.36 -4.90 9.93
C LEU A 365 -0.22 -6.34 10.42
N ALA A 366 -0.34 -7.32 9.53
CA ALA A 366 -0.14 -8.74 9.84
C ALA A 366 1.25 -8.97 10.43
N ARG A 367 2.28 -8.42 9.78
CA ARG A 367 3.66 -8.49 10.28
C ARG A 367 3.80 -7.92 11.69
N ALA A 368 3.30 -6.70 11.90
CA ALA A 368 3.40 -6.04 13.20
C ALA A 368 2.69 -6.83 14.32
N LEU A 369 1.55 -7.46 14.02
CA LEU A 369 0.82 -8.29 14.97
C LEU A 369 1.54 -9.62 15.24
N ILE A 370 2.07 -10.28 14.21
CA ILE A 370 2.87 -11.51 14.35
C ILE A 370 4.13 -11.22 15.15
N ASP A 371 4.83 -10.12 14.86
CA ASP A 371 6.03 -9.69 15.60
C ASP A 371 5.72 -9.36 17.07
N ALA A 372 4.49 -8.94 17.34
CA ALA A 372 4.00 -8.77 18.71
C ALA A 372 3.50 -10.07 19.36
N GLY A 373 3.60 -11.23 18.69
CA GLY A 373 3.16 -12.52 19.22
C GLY A 373 1.64 -12.71 19.26
N ILE A 374 0.90 -11.98 18.40
CA ILE A 374 -0.54 -12.21 18.22
C ILE A 374 -0.74 -13.27 17.12
N PRO A 375 -1.42 -14.38 17.38
CA PRO A 375 -1.75 -15.33 16.34
C PRO A 375 -2.74 -14.70 15.36
N VAL A 376 -2.34 -14.60 14.09
CA VAL A 376 -3.09 -13.92 13.04
C VAL A 376 -3.50 -14.94 11.98
N GLU A 377 -4.71 -14.80 11.48
CA GLU A 377 -5.23 -15.56 10.35
C GLU A 377 -5.64 -14.59 9.24
N VAL A 378 -4.90 -14.61 8.16
CA VAL A 378 -5.22 -13.87 6.94
C VAL A 378 -5.71 -14.87 5.90
N ALA A 379 -6.80 -14.56 5.20
CA ALA A 379 -7.23 -15.43 4.11
C ALA A 379 -6.14 -15.47 3.04
N GLY A 380 -5.75 -16.67 2.59
CA GLY A 380 -4.60 -16.92 1.73
C GLY A 380 -4.64 -16.23 0.35
N ASP A 381 -5.75 -15.59 0.03
CA ASP A 381 -6.00 -14.82 -1.19
C ASP A 381 -6.07 -13.29 -0.93
N GLU A 382 -5.95 -12.82 0.29
CA GLU A 382 -5.95 -11.37 0.61
C GLU A 382 -4.56 -10.76 0.55
N ILE A 383 -3.52 -11.51 0.91
CA ILE A 383 -2.13 -11.13 0.63
C ILE A 383 -1.71 -11.94 -0.60
N GLY A 384 -1.55 -11.28 -1.73
CA GLY A 384 -1.06 -11.97 -2.93
C GLY A 384 0.31 -12.59 -2.67
N LEU A 385 0.53 -13.83 -3.08
CA LEU A 385 1.81 -14.55 -2.91
C LEU A 385 3.01 -13.71 -3.35
N ALA A 386 2.87 -12.93 -4.41
CA ALA A 386 3.91 -11.99 -4.87
C ALA A 386 4.29 -10.91 -3.82
N SER A 387 3.48 -10.68 -2.81
CA SER A 387 3.74 -9.69 -1.75
C SER A 387 4.45 -10.29 -0.53
N GLU A 388 4.49 -11.61 -0.42
CA GLU A 388 5.12 -12.32 0.68
C GLU A 388 6.65 -12.20 0.65
N LEU A 389 7.26 -11.90 1.80
CA LEU A 389 8.71 -11.65 1.88
C LEU A 389 9.55 -12.86 1.49
N ALA A 390 9.09 -14.06 1.83
CA ALA A 390 9.77 -15.29 1.49
C ALA A 390 9.57 -15.71 0.02
N VAL A 391 8.51 -15.22 -0.63
CA VAL A 391 8.20 -15.53 -2.03
C VAL A 391 8.88 -14.57 -3.01
N ARG A 392 8.98 -13.29 -2.65
CA ARG A 392 9.56 -12.24 -3.51
C ARG A 392 10.94 -12.57 -4.08
N PRO A 393 11.92 -13.07 -3.29
CA PRO A 393 13.24 -13.41 -3.83
C PRO A 393 13.20 -14.57 -4.82
N LEU A 394 12.33 -15.54 -4.59
CA LEU A 394 12.17 -16.70 -5.48
C LEU A 394 11.54 -16.29 -6.82
N LEU A 395 10.52 -15.42 -6.80
CA LEU A 395 9.94 -14.86 -8.02
C LEU A 395 10.94 -13.99 -8.78
N LEU A 396 11.69 -13.13 -8.08
CA LEU A 396 12.72 -12.31 -8.69
C LEU A 396 13.84 -13.18 -9.31
N GLY A 397 14.28 -14.23 -8.60
CA GLY A 397 15.24 -15.19 -9.14
C GLY A 397 14.70 -15.92 -10.38
N LEU A 398 13.42 -16.28 -10.37
CA LEU A 398 12.73 -16.88 -11.50
C LEU A 398 12.64 -15.93 -12.71
N GLU A 399 12.31 -14.66 -12.49
CA GLU A 399 12.27 -13.62 -13.52
C GLU A 399 13.66 -13.41 -14.15
N VAL A 400 14.70 -13.26 -13.32
CA VAL A 400 16.09 -13.10 -13.78
C VAL A 400 16.56 -14.32 -14.57
N ALA A 401 16.28 -15.53 -14.08
CA ALA A 401 16.61 -16.76 -14.81
C ALA A 401 15.85 -16.84 -16.16
N GLY A 402 14.57 -16.46 -16.19
CA GLY A 402 13.73 -16.37 -17.37
C GLY A 402 14.21 -15.32 -18.40
N ALA A 403 14.87 -14.28 -17.94
CA ALA A 403 15.47 -13.23 -18.76
C ALA A 403 16.94 -13.54 -19.18
N GLY A 404 17.39 -14.78 -19.00
CA GLY A 404 18.74 -15.20 -19.41
C GLY A 404 19.83 -15.05 -18.35
N GLY A 405 19.47 -14.88 -17.07
CA GLY A 405 20.39 -14.85 -15.93
C GLY A 405 21.22 -13.55 -15.81
N GLN A 406 20.73 -12.45 -16.38
CA GLN A 406 21.39 -11.15 -16.39
C GLN A 406 20.60 -10.15 -15.50
N PRO A 407 20.84 -10.12 -14.18
CA PRO A 407 20.17 -9.16 -13.32
C PRO A 407 20.72 -7.75 -13.54
N ASP A 408 19.88 -6.74 -13.43
CA ASP A 408 20.34 -5.36 -13.24
C ASP A 408 20.85 -5.11 -11.80
N GLY A 409 21.37 -3.90 -11.55
CA GLY A 409 21.96 -3.55 -10.25
C GLY A 409 20.97 -3.62 -9.09
N ASP A 410 19.70 -3.19 -9.30
CA ASP A 410 18.64 -3.26 -8.29
C ASP A 410 18.23 -4.71 -8.02
N GLN A 411 18.00 -5.48 -9.07
CA GLN A 411 17.65 -6.91 -8.97
C GLN A 411 18.73 -7.71 -8.23
N ALA A 412 20.01 -7.50 -8.59
CA ALA A 412 21.12 -8.16 -7.93
C ALA A 412 21.21 -7.80 -6.44
N THR A 413 21.06 -6.51 -6.12
CA THR A 413 21.09 -6.01 -4.74
C THR A 413 19.95 -6.61 -3.92
N ARG A 414 18.72 -6.61 -4.46
CA ARG A 414 17.53 -7.16 -3.81
C ARG A 414 17.64 -8.67 -3.58
N LEU A 415 18.16 -9.42 -4.55
CA LEU A 415 18.43 -10.85 -4.39
C LEU A 415 19.44 -11.11 -3.28
N LEU A 416 20.57 -10.40 -3.29
CA LEU A 416 21.65 -10.62 -2.32
C LEU A 416 21.27 -10.22 -0.90
N LEU A 417 20.49 -9.13 -0.73
CA LEU A 417 20.02 -8.67 0.59
C LEU A 417 18.80 -9.46 1.12
N SER A 418 18.34 -10.47 0.39
CA SER A 418 17.23 -11.34 0.81
C SER A 418 17.69 -12.60 1.53
N GLY A 419 16.74 -13.41 2.02
CA GLY A 419 17.00 -14.75 2.54
C GLY A 419 17.72 -15.66 1.55
N TRP A 420 17.49 -15.48 0.24
CA TRP A 420 18.15 -16.20 -0.85
C TRP A 420 19.66 -15.89 -0.91
N GLY A 421 20.02 -14.60 -0.87
CA GLY A 421 21.42 -14.16 -0.92
C GLY A 421 22.16 -14.34 0.40
N GLY A 422 21.49 -14.04 1.51
CA GLY A 422 22.03 -14.17 2.86
C GLY A 422 22.97 -13.06 3.32
N TYR A 423 23.09 -11.97 2.53
CA TYR A 423 23.89 -10.79 2.88
C TYR A 423 23.08 -9.76 3.64
N ASP A 424 23.73 -9.05 4.54
CA ASP A 424 23.27 -7.77 5.04
C ASP A 424 23.93 -6.61 4.27
N ALA A 425 23.52 -5.39 4.55
CA ALA A 425 24.03 -4.20 3.87
C ALA A 425 25.53 -3.97 4.11
N VAL A 426 26.07 -4.43 5.25
CA VAL A 426 27.51 -4.31 5.58
C VAL A 426 28.31 -5.33 4.79
N GLY A 427 27.84 -6.59 4.75
CA GLY A 427 28.43 -7.66 3.95
C GLY A 427 28.47 -7.33 2.47
N LEU A 428 27.35 -6.81 1.93
CA LEU A 428 27.28 -6.43 0.52
C LEU A 428 28.27 -5.29 0.16
N ARG A 429 28.42 -4.28 1.04
CA ARG A 429 29.45 -3.25 0.86
C ARG A 429 30.86 -3.81 0.94
N ALA A 430 31.10 -4.79 1.80
CA ALA A 430 32.41 -5.45 1.88
C ALA A 430 32.72 -6.21 0.58
N VAL A 431 31.73 -6.92 0.02
CA VAL A 431 31.84 -7.57 -1.32
C VAL A 431 32.20 -6.53 -2.37
N GLY A 432 31.47 -5.40 -2.44
CA GLY A 432 31.76 -4.31 -3.39
C GLY A 432 33.19 -3.76 -3.27
N ARG A 433 33.73 -3.64 -2.04
CA ARG A 433 35.14 -3.24 -1.84
C ARG A 433 36.11 -4.27 -2.37
N ARG A 434 35.85 -5.58 -2.14
CA ARG A 434 36.73 -6.66 -2.65
C ARG A 434 36.71 -6.77 -4.16
N LEU A 435 35.54 -6.61 -4.77
CA LEU A 435 35.39 -6.58 -6.25
C LEU A 435 36.19 -5.42 -6.87
N ARG A 436 36.16 -4.23 -6.25
CA ARG A 436 36.98 -3.10 -6.70
C ARG A 436 38.48 -3.30 -6.49
N ALA A 437 38.85 -3.93 -5.39
CA ALA A 437 40.24 -4.23 -5.11
C ALA A 437 40.83 -5.28 -6.06
N ALA A 438 40.01 -6.23 -6.52
CA ALA A 438 40.41 -7.25 -7.49
C ALA A 438 40.53 -6.73 -8.93
N ASP A 439 39.84 -5.64 -9.26
CA ASP A 439 39.88 -5.03 -10.59
C ASP A 439 40.05 -3.51 -10.50
N PRO A 440 41.25 -2.97 -10.76
CA PRO A 440 41.51 -1.53 -10.69
C PRO A 440 40.69 -0.68 -11.68
N ALA A 441 40.21 -1.27 -12.79
CA ALA A 441 39.35 -0.60 -13.75
C ALA A 441 37.96 -0.33 -13.17
N ALA A 442 37.56 -1.05 -12.13
CA ALA A 442 36.29 -0.91 -11.45
C ALA A 442 36.30 0.06 -10.24
N ALA A 443 37.41 0.82 -10.03
CA ALA A 443 37.60 1.65 -8.83
C ALA A 443 36.45 2.65 -8.56
N GLY A 444 35.85 3.21 -9.61
CA GLY A 444 34.73 4.17 -9.54
C GLY A 444 33.34 3.54 -9.67
N ALA A 445 33.22 2.26 -9.95
CA ALA A 445 31.94 1.63 -10.25
C ALA A 445 31.07 1.45 -8.99
N PRO A 446 29.72 1.68 -9.08
CA PRO A 446 28.79 1.41 -8.00
C PRO A 446 28.81 -0.07 -7.57
N THR A 447 28.57 -0.34 -6.30
CA THR A 447 28.55 -1.74 -5.78
C THR A 447 27.46 -2.56 -6.47
N GLU A 448 26.28 -1.98 -6.71
CA GLU A 448 25.16 -2.62 -7.39
C GLU A 448 25.50 -3.11 -8.81
N THR A 449 26.25 -2.32 -9.57
CA THR A 449 26.74 -2.72 -10.91
C THR A 449 27.71 -3.88 -10.81
N LEU A 450 28.68 -3.81 -9.88
CA LEU A 450 29.69 -4.85 -9.71
C LEU A 450 29.11 -6.20 -9.28
N VAL A 451 28.12 -6.19 -8.38
CA VAL A 451 27.48 -7.44 -7.95
C VAL A 451 26.54 -7.99 -9.02
N ALA A 452 25.92 -7.15 -9.83
CA ALA A 452 25.12 -7.58 -10.98
C ALA A 452 26.00 -8.30 -12.02
N GLU A 453 27.13 -7.70 -12.40
CA GLU A 453 28.10 -8.27 -13.33
C GLU A 453 28.70 -9.59 -12.78
N ALA A 454 28.95 -9.66 -11.46
CA ALA A 454 29.44 -10.86 -10.80
C ALA A 454 28.40 -12.00 -10.82
N LEU A 455 27.14 -11.71 -10.52
CA LEU A 455 26.05 -12.70 -10.58
C LEU A 455 25.75 -13.15 -12.01
N ALA A 456 25.86 -12.26 -12.97
CA ALA A 456 25.73 -12.58 -14.40
C ALA A 456 26.90 -13.39 -14.96
N GLY A 457 27.99 -13.60 -14.18
CA GLY A 457 29.20 -14.28 -14.65
C GLY A 457 30.08 -13.46 -15.61
N VAL A 458 29.75 -12.17 -15.78
CA VAL A 458 30.54 -11.25 -16.62
C VAL A 458 31.82 -10.82 -15.91
N ARG A 459 31.75 -10.67 -14.59
CA ARG A 459 32.89 -10.32 -13.72
C ARG A 459 33.36 -11.52 -12.90
N ALA A 460 34.65 -11.69 -12.80
CA ALA A 460 35.26 -12.72 -11.93
C ALA A 460 34.96 -12.41 -10.45
N VAL A 461 34.56 -13.44 -9.71
CA VAL A 461 34.36 -13.36 -8.27
C VAL A 461 35.68 -13.70 -7.57
N PRO A 462 36.18 -12.86 -6.63
CA PRO A 462 37.39 -13.17 -5.87
C PRO A 462 37.22 -14.49 -5.08
N GLU A 463 38.31 -15.27 -4.94
CA GLU A 463 38.31 -16.54 -4.19
C GLU A 463 37.81 -16.38 -2.73
N ALA A 464 38.01 -15.22 -2.13
CA ALA A 464 37.53 -14.88 -0.79
C ALA A 464 36.00 -14.71 -0.68
N ASP A 465 35.25 -14.70 -1.80
CA ASP A 465 33.79 -14.49 -1.86
C ASP A 465 33.07 -15.76 -2.33
N GLU A 466 33.34 -16.90 -1.66
CA GLU A 466 32.73 -18.20 -1.99
C GLU A 466 31.21 -18.18 -2.01
N GLU A 467 30.58 -17.42 -1.11
CA GLU A 467 29.12 -17.27 -1.07
C GLU A 467 28.58 -16.57 -2.34
N LEU A 468 29.23 -15.51 -2.80
CA LEU A 468 28.83 -14.84 -4.04
C LEU A 468 29.03 -15.77 -5.26
N ALA A 469 30.14 -16.51 -5.30
CA ALA A 469 30.38 -17.49 -6.34
C ALA A 469 29.30 -18.59 -6.34
N ALA A 470 28.90 -19.10 -5.16
CA ALA A 470 27.83 -20.07 -5.04
C ALA A 470 26.48 -19.52 -5.53
N ARG A 471 26.16 -18.24 -5.27
CA ARG A 471 24.94 -17.61 -5.76
C ARG A 471 24.95 -17.39 -7.28
N ARG A 472 26.09 -17.01 -7.85
CA ARG A 472 26.30 -16.94 -9.31
C ARG A 472 26.04 -18.30 -9.97
N ASP A 473 26.67 -19.34 -9.44
CA ASP A 473 26.56 -20.69 -9.99
C ASP A 473 25.15 -21.26 -9.85
N LEU A 474 24.45 -20.95 -8.75
CA LEU A 474 23.05 -21.29 -8.55
C LEU A 474 22.14 -20.61 -9.57
N LEU A 475 22.32 -19.32 -9.81
CA LEU A 475 21.55 -18.58 -10.80
C LEU A 475 21.83 -19.12 -12.22
N ALA A 476 23.07 -19.46 -12.53
CA ALA A 476 23.44 -20.07 -13.82
C ALA A 476 22.75 -21.44 -14.01
N ARG A 477 22.67 -22.29 -12.98
CA ARG A 477 21.95 -23.56 -13.05
C ARG A 477 20.46 -23.36 -13.26
N ALA A 478 19.84 -22.41 -12.52
CA ALA A 478 18.43 -22.07 -12.71
C ALA A 478 18.14 -21.58 -14.14
N THR A 479 19.02 -20.73 -14.69
CA THR A 479 18.92 -20.25 -16.08
C THR A 479 19.04 -21.41 -17.10
N ALA A 480 19.93 -22.37 -16.83
CA ALA A 480 20.09 -23.54 -17.69
C ALA A 480 18.86 -24.47 -17.66
N LEU A 481 18.13 -24.53 -16.52
CA LEU A 481 16.84 -25.26 -16.46
C LEU A 481 15.77 -24.56 -17.29
N VAL A 482 15.70 -23.22 -17.27
CA VAL A 482 14.79 -22.45 -18.13
C VAL A 482 15.09 -22.70 -19.61
N ALA A 483 16.37 -22.66 -20.00
CA ALA A 483 16.78 -22.92 -21.39
C ALA A 483 16.45 -24.37 -21.86
N ARG A 484 16.26 -25.30 -20.94
CA ARG A 484 15.80 -26.68 -21.23
C ARG A 484 14.28 -26.84 -21.12
N GLU A 485 13.55 -25.73 -21.07
CA GLU A 485 12.07 -25.70 -20.98
C GLU A 485 11.53 -26.49 -19.77
N GLN A 486 12.28 -26.52 -18.67
CA GLN A 486 11.79 -27.16 -17.46
C GLN A 486 10.65 -26.35 -16.83
N ARG A 487 9.75 -27.06 -16.09
CA ARG A 487 8.61 -26.44 -15.42
C ARG A 487 9.06 -25.43 -14.37
N PRO A 488 8.27 -24.39 -14.10
CA PRO A 488 8.55 -23.39 -13.06
C PRO A 488 8.87 -24.00 -11.70
N GLU A 489 8.20 -25.09 -11.32
CA GLU A 489 8.44 -25.83 -10.10
C GLU A 489 9.90 -26.30 -9.98
N ALA A 490 10.50 -26.85 -11.03
CA ALA A 490 11.88 -27.35 -11.03
C ALA A 490 12.89 -26.20 -10.88
N VAL A 491 12.64 -25.05 -11.54
CA VAL A 491 13.50 -23.87 -11.46
C VAL A 491 13.40 -23.25 -10.04
N LEU A 492 12.19 -23.15 -9.49
CA LEU A 492 11.96 -22.68 -8.12
C LEU A 492 12.64 -23.59 -7.09
N TRP A 493 12.59 -24.91 -7.30
CA TRP A 493 13.25 -25.87 -6.43
C TRP A 493 14.76 -25.68 -6.42
N GLU A 494 15.38 -25.49 -7.58
CA GLU A 494 16.80 -25.19 -7.67
C GLU A 494 17.17 -23.92 -6.90
N LEU A 495 16.40 -22.81 -7.13
CA LEU A 495 16.61 -21.53 -6.44
C LEU A 495 16.40 -21.65 -4.93
N TRP A 496 15.45 -22.44 -4.47
CA TRP A 496 15.15 -22.64 -3.06
C TRP A 496 16.15 -23.54 -2.36
N SER A 497 16.32 -24.77 -2.86
CA SER A 497 17.13 -25.80 -2.21
C SER A 497 18.66 -25.59 -2.36
N GLY A 498 19.08 -24.79 -3.35
CA GLY A 498 20.49 -24.44 -3.57
C GLY A 498 21.06 -23.42 -2.60
N THR A 499 20.29 -23.00 -1.59
CA THR A 499 20.72 -22.05 -0.55
C THR A 499 20.62 -22.65 0.85
N GLY A 500 21.29 -22.08 1.84
CA GLY A 500 21.10 -22.45 3.25
C GLY A 500 19.85 -21.81 3.90
N TRP A 501 18.99 -21.18 3.10
CA TRP A 501 17.79 -20.51 3.61
C TRP A 501 16.71 -21.47 4.13
N PRO A 502 16.39 -22.59 3.45
CA PRO A 502 15.46 -23.59 3.97
C PRO A 502 15.85 -24.11 5.37
N GLU A 503 17.12 -24.40 5.57
CA GLU A 503 17.64 -24.90 6.85
C GLU A 503 17.54 -23.86 7.95
N ARG A 504 17.85 -22.59 7.64
CA ARG A 504 17.70 -21.48 8.59
C ARG A 504 16.23 -21.30 9.00
N LEU A 505 15.31 -21.25 8.05
CA LEU A 505 13.87 -21.11 8.36
C LEU A 505 13.36 -22.30 9.17
N ARG A 506 13.78 -23.51 8.84
CA ARG A 506 13.40 -24.70 9.59
C ARG A 506 13.95 -24.67 11.03
N ALA A 507 15.19 -24.24 11.20
CA ALA A 507 15.80 -24.09 12.54
C ALA A 507 15.07 -23.00 13.35
N ASP A 508 14.69 -21.89 12.73
CA ASP A 508 13.94 -20.81 13.38
C ASP A 508 12.51 -21.26 13.72
N ALA A 509 11.85 -22.05 12.86
CA ALA A 509 10.53 -22.60 13.11
C ALA A 509 10.48 -23.51 14.35
N VAL A 510 11.56 -24.28 14.57
CA VAL A 510 11.66 -25.19 15.73
C VAL A 510 12.04 -24.46 17.02
N ARG A 511 12.72 -23.32 16.92
CA ARG A 511 13.29 -22.61 18.09
C ARG A 511 12.27 -22.02 19.05
N GLY A 512 11.00 -21.93 18.65
CA GLY A 512 9.93 -21.31 19.46
C GLY A 512 9.97 -19.78 19.47
N GLY A 513 8.94 -19.15 20.06
CA GLY A 513 8.81 -17.70 20.18
C GLY A 513 8.42 -16.98 18.89
N ASP A 514 8.60 -15.66 18.86
CA ASP A 514 8.15 -14.80 17.76
C ASP A 514 8.85 -15.11 16.42
N ALA A 515 10.12 -15.55 16.48
CA ALA A 515 10.88 -15.97 15.30
C ALA A 515 10.29 -17.23 14.65
N SER A 516 9.79 -18.14 15.47
CA SER A 516 9.14 -19.38 15.03
C SER A 516 7.84 -19.08 14.27
N ALA A 517 6.99 -18.20 14.78
CA ALA A 517 5.74 -17.83 14.11
C ALA A 517 5.99 -17.23 12.71
N ARG A 518 7.01 -16.39 12.58
CA ARG A 518 7.44 -15.83 11.28
C ARG A 518 7.97 -16.89 10.34
N ALA A 519 8.84 -17.77 10.84
CA ALA A 519 9.42 -18.84 10.04
C ALA A 519 8.36 -19.83 9.53
N HIS A 520 7.36 -20.15 10.35
CA HIS A 520 6.21 -20.96 9.90
C HIS A 520 5.42 -20.26 8.81
N HIS A 521 5.09 -18.97 8.97
CA HIS A 521 4.39 -18.19 7.96
C HIS A 521 5.17 -18.13 6.63
N ASP A 522 6.48 -17.90 6.69
CA ASP A 522 7.36 -17.87 5.51
C ASP A 522 7.42 -19.24 4.82
N LEU A 523 7.50 -20.34 5.56
CA LEU A 523 7.46 -21.70 5.02
C LEU A 523 6.11 -22.01 4.37
N ASP A 524 4.99 -21.62 4.99
CA ASP A 524 3.65 -21.80 4.43
C ASP A 524 3.48 -21.03 3.12
N ALA A 525 3.99 -19.79 3.04
CA ALA A 525 3.97 -19.00 1.83
C ALA A 525 4.80 -19.63 0.69
N VAL A 526 5.97 -20.17 1.02
CA VAL A 526 6.80 -20.91 0.04
C VAL A 526 6.12 -22.18 -0.42
N CYS A 527 5.51 -22.97 0.48
CA CYS A 527 4.74 -24.17 0.12
C CYS A 527 3.58 -23.81 -0.81
N ALA A 528 2.86 -22.71 -0.54
CA ALA A 528 1.77 -22.23 -1.40
C ALA A 528 2.27 -21.83 -2.81
N LEU A 529 3.48 -21.25 -2.92
CA LEU A 529 4.10 -20.94 -4.22
C LEU A 529 4.39 -22.22 -5.02
N PHE A 530 4.95 -23.26 -4.37
CA PHE A 530 5.20 -24.55 -5.03
C PHE A 530 3.93 -25.26 -5.44
N ASP A 531 2.90 -25.24 -4.60
CA ASP A 531 1.60 -25.80 -4.92
C ASP A 531 0.96 -25.12 -6.14
N LEU A 532 1.09 -23.80 -6.21
CA LEU A 532 0.64 -23.04 -7.37
C LEU A 532 1.43 -23.39 -8.62
N ALA A 533 2.77 -23.48 -8.52
CA ALA A 533 3.62 -23.86 -9.65
C ALA A 533 3.31 -25.27 -10.19
N ARG A 534 2.94 -26.19 -9.31
CA ARG A 534 2.57 -27.56 -9.65
C ARG A 534 1.19 -27.66 -10.35
N THR A 535 0.23 -26.83 -9.91
CA THR A 535 -1.16 -26.88 -10.40
C THR A 535 -1.44 -25.93 -11.55
N SER A 536 -0.54 -24.96 -11.81
CA SER A 536 -0.68 -24.00 -12.90
C SER A 536 -0.63 -24.68 -14.27
N GLN A 537 -1.58 -24.35 -15.12
CA GLN A 537 -1.66 -24.83 -16.51
C GLN A 537 -1.56 -23.59 -17.43
N GLY A 538 -0.55 -23.57 -18.27
CA GLY A 538 -0.37 -22.52 -19.26
C GLY A 538 -1.12 -22.80 -20.57
N PRO A 539 -1.25 -21.79 -21.42
CA PRO A 539 -1.77 -21.96 -22.77
C PRO A 539 -0.92 -23.00 -23.53
N GLY A 540 -1.56 -24.06 -24.02
CA GLY A 540 -0.87 -25.17 -24.74
C GLY A 540 -0.32 -26.29 -23.84
N GLY A 541 -0.67 -26.31 -22.54
CA GLY A 541 -0.46 -27.46 -21.63
C GLY A 541 0.67 -27.33 -20.62
N GLN A 542 1.83 -26.72 -20.94
CA GLN A 542 2.88 -26.45 -19.94
C GLN A 542 3.18 -24.94 -19.78
N PRO A 543 3.10 -24.39 -18.57
CA PRO A 543 3.41 -22.98 -18.35
C PRO A 543 4.91 -22.73 -18.48
N GLY A 544 5.29 -21.77 -19.32
CA GLY A 544 6.65 -21.22 -19.31
C GLY A 544 6.94 -20.43 -18.03
N VAL A 545 8.21 -20.35 -17.65
CA VAL A 545 8.68 -19.65 -16.44
C VAL A 545 8.26 -18.18 -16.40
N SER A 546 8.40 -17.46 -17.52
CA SER A 546 8.00 -16.04 -17.62
C SER A 546 6.48 -15.86 -17.52
N TRP A 547 5.69 -16.77 -18.06
CA TRP A 547 4.24 -16.75 -17.92
C TRP A 547 3.82 -16.97 -16.46
N PHE A 548 4.41 -17.97 -15.79
CA PHE A 548 4.13 -18.26 -14.39
C PHE A 548 4.50 -17.11 -13.46
N ALA A 549 5.69 -16.51 -13.63
CA ALA A 549 6.11 -15.36 -12.85
C ALA A 549 5.14 -14.18 -13.03
N ALA A 550 4.72 -13.92 -14.29
CA ALA A 550 3.72 -12.91 -14.59
C ALA A 550 2.34 -13.23 -13.98
N GLU A 551 1.91 -14.49 -13.99
CA GLU A 551 0.65 -14.91 -13.36
C GLU A 551 0.66 -14.67 -11.86
N VAL A 552 1.71 -15.11 -11.15
CA VAL A 552 1.82 -14.91 -9.70
C VAL A 552 1.88 -13.42 -9.36
N ALA A 553 2.66 -12.63 -10.10
CA ALA A 553 2.71 -11.16 -9.93
C ALA A 553 1.36 -10.49 -10.19
N GLN A 554 0.53 -11.12 -11.01
CA GLN A 554 -0.75 -10.60 -11.48
C GLN A 554 -1.96 -11.16 -10.74
N GLN A 555 -1.81 -12.10 -9.81
CA GLN A 555 -2.91 -12.55 -8.92
C GLN A 555 -3.40 -11.37 -8.06
N GLN A 556 -4.21 -10.52 -8.69
CA GLN A 556 -4.62 -9.23 -8.14
C GLN A 556 -6.03 -9.21 -7.55
N ILE A 557 -6.85 -10.20 -7.88
CA ILE A 557 -8.22 -10.27 -7.38
C ILE A 557 -8.54 -11.74 -7.12
N PRO A 558 -8.68 -12.14 -5.87
CA PRO A 558 -9.22 -13.45 -5.54
C PRO A 558 -10.74 -13.37 -5.67
N ALA A 559 -11.24 -13.59 -6.86
CA ALA A 559 -12.67 -13.66 -7.02
C ALA A 559 -13.24 -15.07 -6.76
N ASP A 560 -12.43 -16.14 -6.90
CA ASP A 560 -12.92 -17.53 -6.81
C ASP A 560 -11.83 -18.54 -6.42
N SER A 561 -10.88 -18.21 -5.52
CA SER A 561 -9.98 -19.26 -5.05
C SER A 561 -10.74 -20.25 -4.17
N GLN A 562 -10.79 -21.50 -4.60
CA GLN A 562 -11.35 -22.64 -3.86
C GLN A 562 -10.55 -22.99 -2.58
N ARG A 563 -9.59 -22.14 -2.18
CA ARG A 563 -8.73 -22.34 -1.02
C ARG A 563 -9.17 -21.49 0.16
N GLU A 564 -10.41 -21.64 0.58
CA GLU A 564 -10.72 -21.36 1.97
C GLU A 564 -10.26 -22.60 2.76
N SER A 565 -9.12 -22.47 3.42
CA SER A 565 -8.66 -23.45 4.39
C SER A 565 -9.73 -23.62 5.44
N ALA A 566 -10.43 -24.73 5.40
CA ALA A 566 -11.40 -25.18 6.41
C ALA A 566 -10.67 -25.62 7.69
N VAL A 567 -9.65 -24.89 8.12
CA VAL A 567 -9.02 -25.11 9.42
C VAL A 567 -9.66 -24.12 10.38
N GLY A 568 -10.35 -24.61 11.38
CA GLY A 568 -10.98 -23.82 12.43
C GLY A 568 -9.99 -22.86 13.04
N GLY A 569 -10.18 -21.56 12.73
CA GLY A 569 -9.22 -20.53 13.00
C GLY A 569 -8.93 -20.34 14.47
N ARG A 570 -7.66 -20.47 14.83
CA ARG A 570 -7.16 -20.20 16.18
C ARG A 570 -6.56 -18.81 16.34
N GLY A 571 -6.58 -17.99 15.28
CA GLY A 571 -5.98 -16.65 15.25
C GLY A 571 -6.99 -15.53 15.03
N VAL A 572 -6.55 -14.29 15.29
CA VAL A 572 -7.29 -13.05 14.98
C VAL A 572 -7.49 -12.95 13.48
N ARG A 573 -8.72 -12.71 13.04
CA ARG A 573 -9.04 -12.60 11.62
C ARG A 573 -8.62 -11.23 11.06
N LEU A 574 -7.69 -11.22 10.12
CA LEU A 574 -7.34 -10.04 9.35
C LEU A 574 -7.95 -10.14 7.96
N LEU A 575 -8.85 -9.21 7.62
CA LEU A 575 -9.55 -9.24 6.34
C LEU A 575 -10.00 -7.85 5.88
N THR A 576 -10.32 -7.75 4.60
CA THR A 576 -10.95 -6.53 4.08
C THR A 576 -12.40 -6.42 4.53
N ALA A 577 -12.90 -5.20 4.65
CA ALA A 577 -14.28 -4.94 5.02
C ALA A 577 -15.30 -5.64 4.09
N HIS A 578 -14.99 -5.82 2.81
CA HIS A 578 -15.85 -6.54 1.86
C HIS A 578 -16.08 -7.99 2.26
N ARG A 579 -15.05 -8.66 2.74
CA ARG A 579 -15.10 -10.07 3.16
C ARG A 579 -15.75 -10.30 4.53
N ALA A 580 -15.91 -9.22 5.29
CA ALA A 580 -16.61 -9.30 6.56
C ALA A 580 -18.14 -9.44 6.41
N LYS A 581 -18.68 -9.34 5.18
CA LYS A 581 -20.11 -9.50 4.93
C LYS A 581 -20.60 -10.90 5.33
N GLY A 582 -21.67 -10.95 6.10
CA GLY A 582 -22.22 -12.21 6.63
C GLY A 582 -21.56 -12.70 7.93
N ARG A 583 -20.36 -12.27 8.26
CA ARG A 583 -19.58 -12.66 9.44
C ARG A 583 -19.76 -11.69 10.61
N HIS A 584 -19.35 -12.10 11.81
CA HIS A 584 -19.41 -11.29 13.04
C HIS A 584 -18.42 -11.81 14.08
N TRP A 585 -18.00 -10.96 15.02
CA TRP A 585 -17.04 -11.26 16.08
C TRP A 585 -17.36 -10.47 17.35
N SER A 586 -16.96 -10.97 18.50
CA SER A 586 -17.11 -10.28 19.78
C SER A 586 -16.36 -8.95 19.82
N LEU A 587 -15.13 -8.92 19.28
CA LEU A 587 -14.32 -7.72 19.13
C LEU A 587 -13.99 -7.47 17.65
N VAL A 588 -14.34 -6.30 17.17
CA VAL A 588 -13.94 -5.84 15.82
C VAL A 588 -13.16 -4.54 15.93
N VAL A 589 -11.99 -4.53 15.29
CA VAL A 589 -11.22 -3.31 15.03
C VAL A 589 -11.36 -2.95 13.56
N VAL A 590 -11.85 -1.76 13.26
CA VAL A 590 -11.83 -1.17 11.91
C VAL A 590 -10.60 -0.28 11.85
N ALA A 591 -9.53 -0.79 11.20
CA ALA A 591 -8.20 -0.22 11.29
C ALA A 591 -7.83 0.68 10.11
N GLY A 592 -7.09 1.75 10.39
CA GLY A 592 -6.50 2.62 9.37
C GLY A 592 -7.54 3.34 8.51
N VAL A 593 -8.55 3.95 9.16
CA VAL A 593 -9.63 4.68 8.49
C VAL A 593 -9.13 6.10 8.16
N GLN A 594 -8.38 6.21 7.04
CA GLN A 594 -7.71 7.43 6.60
C GLN A 594 -8.45 8.11 5.44
N GLU A 595 -8.40 9.44 5.37
CA GLU A 595 -8.91 10.17 4.21
C GLU A 595 -8.08 9.79 2.96
N GLY A 596 -8.74 9.56 1.83
CA GLY A 596 -8.09 9.09 0.60
C GLY A 596 -7.91 7.56 0.49
N ILE A 597 -7.97 6.82 1.62
CA ILE A 597 -8.03 5.36 1.65
C ILE A 597 -9.47 4.90 1.91
N TRP A 598 -10.12 5.51 2.88
CA TRP A 598 -11.52 5.29 3.20
C TRP A 598 -12.20 6.62 3.58
N PRO A 599 -12.90 7.28 2.67
CA PRO A 599 -13.38 6.80 1.36
C PRO A 599 -12.31 6.80 0.26
N ASP A 600 -12.29 5.77 -0.61
CA ASP A 600 -11.58 5.80 -1.88
C ASP A 600 -12.49 6.44 -2.95
N VAL A 601 -12.32 7.73 -3.17
CA VAL A 601 -13.11 8.51 -4.14
C VAL A 601 -12.40 8.71 -5.47
N ARG A 602 -11.26 8.04 -5.67
CA ARG A 602 -10.49 8.15 -6.91
C ARG A 602 -11.28 7.54 -8.06
N ARG A 603 -11.53 8.33 -9.09
CA ARG A 603 -12.06 7.81 -10.34
C ARG A 603 -10.94 7.05 -11.05
N ARG A 604 -11.05 5.76 -11.11
CA ARG A 604 -10.19 4.95 -11.99
C ARG A 604 -10.62 5.25 -13.41
N GLY A 605 -9.74 5.86 -14.19
CA GLY A 605 -10.02 6.12 -15.60
C GLY A 605 -10.40 4.83 -16.31
N SER A 606 -11.57 4.80 -16.90
CA SER A 606 -12.00 3.71 -17.78
C SER A 606 -12.12 4.27 -19.19
N VAL A 607 -11.57 3.55 -20.17
CA VAL A 607 -11.69 3.92 -21.57
C VAL A 607 -13.15 3.82 -22.04
N PHE A 608 -13.90 2.88 -21.45
CA PHE A 608 -15.26 2.56 -21.90
C PHE A 608 -16.35 2.97 -20.90
N ASP A 609 -16.02 3.35 -19.70
CA ASP A 609 -16.92 3.68 -18.59
C ASP A 609 -18.20 2.80 -18.55
N PRO A 610 -18.10 1.48 -18.29
CA PRO A 610 -19.21 0.54 -18.40
C PRO A 610 -20.38 0.89 -17.48
N GLN A 611 -20.17 1.75 -16.48
CA GLN A 611 -21.21 2.17 -15.55
C GLN A 611 -22.19 3.18 -16.15
N ARG A 612 -21.83 3.79 -17.29
CA ARG A 612 -22.75 4.65 -18.07
C ARG A 612 -23.68 3.82 -18.97
N LEU A 613 -23.38 2.53 -19.15
CA LEU A 613 -24.28 1.63 -19.86
C LEU A 613 -25.45 1.25 -18.94
N GLY A 614 -26.65 1.64 -19.32
CA GLY A 614 -27.92 1.32 -18.67
C GLY A 614 -28.86 0.59 -19.63
N ALA A 615 -29.98 0.10 -19.12
CA ALA A 615 -31.07 -0.44 -19.91
C ALA A 615 -32.42 -0.10 -19.28
N SER A 616 -33.42 0.13 -20.12
CA SER A 616 -34.82 0.32 -19.77
C SER A 616 -35.69 -0.70 -20.51
N GLU A 617 -37.00 -0.67 -20.28
CA GLU A 617 -37.94 -1.55 -21.05
C GLU A 617 -37.94 -1.23 -22.54
N ALA A 618 -37.50 -0.04 -22.96
CA ALA A 618 -37.37 0.39 -24.35
C ALA A 618 -36.05 -0.01 -25.04
N GLY A 619 -35.11 -0.63 -24.28
CA GLY A 619 -33.77 -1.00 -24.75
C GLY A 619 -32.64 -0.35 -24.00
N PRO A 620 -31.40 -0.37 -24.54
CA PRO A 620 -30.24 0.24 -23.93
C PRO A 620 -30.37 1.75 -23.81
N GLU A 621 -29.90 2.31 -22.68
CA GLU A 621 -29.92 3.74 -22.41
C GLU A 621 -28.59 4.22 -21.84
N LEU A 622 -28.31 5.53 -22.01
CA LEU A 622 -27.15 6.15 -21.41
C LEU A 622 -27.46 6.51 -19.96
N ALA A 623 -26.90 5.76 -19.01
CA ALA A 623 -27.03 6.05 -17.60
C ALA A 623 -26.14 7.24 -17.19
N LEU A 624 -26.57 7.96 -16.16
CA LEU A 624 -25.73 9.00 -15.57
C LEU A 624 -24.50 8.39 -14.93
N GLY A 625 -23.31 8.92 -15.23
CA GLY A 625 -22.07 8.50 -14.62
C GLY A 625 -22.08 8.67 -13.10
N LEU A 626 -21.31 7.86 -12.38
CA LEU A 626 -21.19 7.96 -10.93
C LEU A 626 -20.64 9.31 -10.51
N THR A 627 -21.36 9.99 -9.63
CA THR A 627 -20.87 11.23 -9.00
C THR A 627 -19.94 10.91 -7.84
N THR A 628 -19.12 11.88 -7.41
CA THR A 628 -18.32 11.74 -6.17
C THR A 628 -19.22 11.44 -4.96
N ARG A 629 -20.43 11.97 -4.94
CA ARG A 629 -21.43 11.69 -3.89
C ARG A 629 -21.82 10.21 -3.89
N ASP A 630 -21.97 9.60 -5.05
CA ASP A 630 -22.30 8.16 -5.17
C ASP A 630 -21.14 7.29 -4.70
N LEU A 631 -19.88 7.68 -5.03
CA LEU A 631 -18.68 6.98 -4.55
C LEU A 631 -18.57 7.06 -3.03
N VAL A 632 -18.71 8.25 -2.44
CA VAL A 632 -18.72 8.43 -0.99
C VAL A 632 -19.84 7.63 -0.33
N ALA A 633 -21.03 7.57 -0.94
CA ALA A 633 -22.14 6.78 -0.40
C ALA A 633 -21.86 5.27 -0.46
N THR A 634 -21.18 4.79 -1.49
CA THR A 634 -20.74 3.38 -1.59
C THR A 634 -19.71 3.04 -0.52
N GLU A 635 -18.70 3.90 -0.34
CA GLU A 635 -17.68 3.75 0.70
C GLU A 635 -18.28 3.83 2.12
N ARG A 636 -19.29 4.70 2.31
CA ARG A 636 -20.02 4.79 3.59
C ARG A 636 -20.81 3.51 3.91
N ARG A 637 -21.41 2.86 2.91
CA ARG A 637 -22.06 1.55 3.11
C ARG A 637 -21.07 0.48 3.53
N LEU A 638 -19.89 0.48 2.91
CA LEU A 638 -18.81 -0.44 3.28
C LEU A 638 -18.31 -0.18 4.71
N PHE A 639 -18.14 1.09 5.09
CA PHE A 639 -17.78 1.48 6.45
C PHE A 639 -18.85 1.05 7.47
N LEU A 640 -20.11 1.31 7.16
CA LEU A 640 -21.24 0.86 7.99
C LEU A 640 -21.27 -0.67 8.12
N LEU A 641 -21.03 -1.39 7.02
CA LEU A 641 -20.91 -2.84 7.04
C LEU A 641 -19.83 -3.26 8.05
N ALA A 642 -18.62 -2.73 7.94
CA ALA A 642 -17.50 -3.06 8.82
C ALA A 642 -17.85 -2.80 10.30
N CYS A 643 -18.37 -1.62 10.61
CA CYS A 643 -18.77 -1.24 11.96
C CYS A 643 -19.88 -2.14 12.53
N SER A 644 -20.75 -2.69 11.67
CA SER A 644 -21.85 -3.54 12.09
C SER A 644 -21.45 -5.00 12.37
N ARG A 645 -20.18 -5.36 12.28
CA ARG A 645 -19.71 -6.75 12.47
C ARG A 645 -19.41 -7.13 13.91
N ALA A 646 -19.25 -6.16 14.80
CA ALA A 646 -18.99 -6.42 16.21
C ALA A 646 -20.26 -6.87 16.94
N GLU A 647 -20.12 -7.74 17.92
CA GLU A 647 -21.19 -8.16 18.82
C GLU A 647 -21.08 -7.56 20.23
N GLY A 648 -19.87 -7.19 20.65
CA GLY A 648 -19.61 -6.62 21.98
C GLY A 648 -18.84 -5.32 21.92
N ARG A 649 -17.72 -5.31 21.20
CA ARG A 649 -16.81 -4.17 21.20
C ARG A 649 -16.39 -3.78 19.79
N LEU A 650 -16.58 -2.51 19.47
CA LEU A 650 -16.14 -1.90 18.22
C LEU A 650 -15.08 -0.84 18.51
N ILE A 651 -13.92 -0.97 17.88
CA ILE A 651 -12.85 0.02 17.91
C ILE A 651 -12.60 0.48 16.49
N VAL A 652 -12.66 1.79 16.25
CA VAL A 652 -12.34 2.38 14.95
C VAL A 652 -11.08 3.22 15.10
N THR A 653 -10.09 2.99 14.23
CA THR A 653 -8.77 3.60 14.37
C THR A 653 -8.32 4.36 13.14
N ALA A 654 -7.53 5.42 13.35
CA ALA A 654 -6.85 6.16 12.31
C ALA A 654 -5.50 6.69 12.82
N VAL A 655 -4.60 7.00 11.90
CA VAL A 655 -3.39 7.77 12.17
C VAL A 655 -3.70 9.25 11.99
N GLU A 656 -3.20 10.08 12.88
CA GLU A 656 -3.34 11.54 12.88
C GLU A 656 -1.95 12.16 13.05
N GLY A 657 -1.21 12.12 11.95
CA GLY A 657 0.15 12.65 11.88
C GLY A 657 0.17 14.15 11.50
N THR A 658 1.37 14.72 11.54
CA THR A 658 1.59 16.14 11.21
C THR A 658 2.05 16.35 9.76
N GLU A 659 2.18 15.32 8.93
CA GLU A 659 3.09 15.35 7.79
C GLU A 659 2.50 15.09 6.39
N GLY A 660 1.22 14.82 6.24
CA GLY A 660 0.67 14.60 4.89
C GLY A 660 -0.86 14.46 4.85
N GLU A 661 -1.42 14.52 3.65
CA GLU A 661 -2.85 14.21 3.45
C GLU A 661 -3.17 12.74 3.78
N GLU A 662 -2.18 11.85 3.68
CA GLU A 662 -2.32 10.42 3.99
C GLU A 662 -2.44 10.15 5.51
N ASP A 663 -1.92 11.04 6.35
CA ASP A 663 -2.00 10.96 7.81
C ASP A 663 -3.25 11.67 8.37
N ARG A 664 -4.22 11.97 7.54
CA ARG A 664 -5.45 12.62 7.96
C ARG A 664 -6.53 11.60 8.28
N PRO A 665 -7.13 11.60 9.50
CA PRO A 665 -8.27 10.77 9.83
C PRO A 665 -9.45 11.00 8.89
N SER A 666 -10.13 9.93 8.52
CA SER A 666 -11.29 9.98 7.65
C SER A 666 -12.44 10.79 8.26
N ARG A 667 -13.15 11.50 7.40
CA ARG A 667 -14.44 12.13 7.73
C ARG A 667 -15.46 11.17 8.33
N PHE A 668 -15.35 9.88 8.07
CA PHE A 668 -16.28 8.86 8.58
C PHE A 668 -16.17 8.64 10.09
N LEU A 669 -15.02 8.96 10.72
CA LEU A 669 -14.87 8.86 12.16
C LEU A 669 -15.87 9.77 12.90
N ALA A 670 -16.03 11.00 12.43
CA ALA A 670 -16.96 11.96 13.01
C ALA A 670 -18.43 11.55 12.81
N GLU A 671 -18.73 10.73 11.80
CA GLU A 671 -20.08 10.26 11.52
C GLU A 671 -20.61 9.25 12.52
N LEU A 672 -19.71 8.57 13.26
CA LEU A 672 -20.10 7.62 14.33
C LEU A 672 -20.72 8.29 15.55
N GLY A 673 -20.55 9.62 15.70
CA GLY A 673 -21.06 10.35 16.86
C GLY A 673 -20.32 10.04 18.18
N VAL A 674 -19.14 9.42 18.09
CA VAL A 674 -18.24 9.10 19.22
C VAL A 674 -16.99 9.97 19.08
N PRO A 675 -16.63 10.76 20.10
CA PRO A 675 -15.45 11.61 20.04
C PRO A 675 -14.17 10.76 19.95
N PRO A 676 -13.23 11.11 19.07
CA PRO A 676 -11.97 10.39 18.95
C PRO A 676 -11.07 10.66 20.17
N ARG A 677 -10.36 9.64 20.61
CA ARG A 677 -9.33 9.72 21.64
C ARG A 677 -7.96 9.59 21.01
N HIS A 678 -7.15 10.64 21.06
CA HIS A 678 -5.78 10.63 20.56
C HIS A 678 -4.83 9.97 21.58
N LEU A 679 -4.09 8.95 21.16
CA LEU A 679 -3.22 8.13 21.99
C LEU A 679 -1.77 8.25 21.52
N VAL A 680 -0.95 8.98 22.27
CA VAL A 680 0.46 9.26 21.95
C VAL A 680 1.45 8.41 22.75
N SER A 681 1.00 7.78 23.82
CA SER A 681 1.85 7.01 24.74
C SER A 681 1.85 5.52 24.41
N THR A 682 2.87 4.82 24.86
CA THR A 682 2.91 3.34 24.82
C THR A 682 1.77 2.74 25.63
N PRO A 683 1.17 1.61 25.21
CA PRO A 683 0.13 0.94 26.00
C PRO A 683 0.60 0.62 27.42
N PRO A 684 -0.19 0.93 28.44
CA PRO A 684 0.24 0.80 29.84
C PRO A 684 0.28 -0.63 30.37
N ALA A 685 -0.30 -1.58 29.66
CA ALA A 685 -0.48 -2.95 30.19
C ALA A 685 0.69 -3.88 29.85
N LEU A 686 1.20 -4.59 30.84
CA LEU A 686 2.32 -5.53 30.74
C LEU A 686 1.76 -6.95 30.46
N HIS A 687 1.38 -7.21 29.22
CA HIS A 687 0.83 -8.52 28.82
C HIS A 687 1.85 -9.43 28.09
N THR A 688 3.12 -9.04 28.02
CA THR A 688 4.16 -9.88 27.44
C THR A 688 5.40 -9.95 28.35
N LEU A 689 6.10 -11.07 28.28
CA LEU A 689 7.38 -11.24 28.95
C LEU A 689 8.38 -10.14 28.53
N ARG A 690 8.40 -9.79 27.26
CA ARG A 690 9.23 -8.71 26.71
C ARG A 690 8.90 -7.33 27.31
N GLN A 691 7.62 -7.01 27.48
CA GLN A 691 7.20 -5.77 28.15
C GLN A 691 7.57 -5.79 29.62
N LEU A 692 7.43 -6.90 30.30
CA LEU A 692 7.86 -7.08 31.70
C LEU A 692 9.36 -6.86 31.82
N VAL A 693 10.17 -7.47 30.97
CA VAL A 693 11.62 -7.27 30.93
C VAL A 693 11.98 -5.80 30.71
N ALA A 694 11.33 -5.14 29.74
CA ALA A 694 11.56 -3.73 29.45
C ALA A 694 11.20 -2.84 30.64
N GLU A 695 10.12 -3.12 31.35
CA GLU A 695 9.74 -2.39 32.57
C GLU A 695 10.72 -2.62 33.73
N LEU A 696 11.11 -3.87 33.94
CA LEU A 696 12.11 -4.19 34.97
C LEU A 696 13.45 -3.51 34.66
N ARG A 697 13.89 -3.50 33.40
CA ARG A 697 15.11 -2.79 32.97
C ARG A 697 15.01 -1.30 33.24
N ARG A 698 13.88 -0.67 32.87
CA ARG A 698 13.63 0.75 33.12
C ARG A 698 13.67 1.05 34.61
N THR A 699 12.98 0.26 35.43
CA THR A 699 12.96 0.41 36.90
C THR A 699 14.33 0.21 37.52
N ALA A 700 15.11 -0.77 37.05
CA ALA A 700 16.47 -1.01 37.59
C ALA A 700 17.45 0.14 37.29
N GLN A 701 17.22 0.88 36.20
CA GLN A 701 18.05 2.01 35.75
C GLN A 701 17.52 3.40 36.18
N ASP A 702 16.32 3.48 36.74
CA ASP A 702 15.67 4.73 37.11
C ASP A 702 16.24 5.27 38.42
N ASP A 703 17.03 6.35 38.36
CA ASP A 703 17.59 7.01 39.54
C ASP A 703 16.54 7.64 40.44
N ALA A 704 15.33 7.89 39.93
CA ALA A 704 14.22 8.40 40.73
C ALA A 704 13.50 7.29 41.53
N ALA A 705 13.68 6.01 41.12
CA ALA A 705 13.14 4.86 41.85
C ALA A 705 13.91 4.60 43.16
N SER A 706 13.21 4.10 44.19
CA SER A 706 13.86 3.73 45.42
C SER A 706 14.92 2.65 45.25
N PRO A 707 16.02 2.65 46.01
CA PRO A 707 17.06 1.62 45.93
C PRO A 707 16.49 0.19 46.04
N ALA A 708 15.55 -0.03 46.95
CA ALA A 708 14.91 -1.32 47.18
C ALA A 708 14.09 -1.77 45.93
N LEU A 709 13.44 -0.84 45.26
CA LEU A 709 12.68 -1.16 44.03
C LEU A 709 13.63 -1.49 42.86
N ARG A 710 14.73 -0.73 42.73
CA ARG A 710 15.77 -1.05 41.72
C ARG A 710 16.42 -2.40 41.93
N GLU A 711 16.75 -2.72 43.21
CA GLU A 711 17.32 -4.03 43.57
C GLU A 711 16.32 -5.17 43.31
N ALA A 712 15.04 -4.99 43.62
CA ALA A 712 13.99 -5.98 43.32
C ALA A 712 13.82 -6.20 41.83
N ALA A 713 13.85 -5.14 41.01
CA ALA A 713 13.80 -5.24 39.57
C ALA A 713 15.01 -5.97 38.99
N ALA A 714 16.22 -5.65 39.45
CA ALA A 714 17.45 -6.34 39.05
C ALA A 714 17.43 -7.83 39.42
N ALA A 715 16.96 -8.17 40.63
CA ALA A 715 16.81 -9.57 41.04
C ALA A 715 15.83 -10.36 40.16
N ARG A 716 14.72 -9.72 39.75
CA ARG A 716 13.79 -10.35 38.81
C ARG A 716 14.36 -10.52 37.42
N LEU A 717 15.13 -9.54 36.91
CA LEU A 717 15.84 -9.67 35.65
C LEU A 717 16.83 -10.84 35.66
N ALA A 718 17.59 -11.03 36.75
CA ALA A 718 18.52 -12.14 36.90
C ALA A 718 17.80 -13.50 36.83
N VAL A 719 16.64 -13.66 37.50
CA VAL A 719 15.83 -14.88 37.42
C VAL A 719 15.32 -15.12 35.99
N LEU A 720 14.92 -14.06 35.29
CA LEU A 720 14.41 -14.20 33.91
C LEU A 720 15.55 -14.48 32.91
N ALA A 721 16.76 -13.97 33.14
CA ALA A 721 17.92 -14.24 32.30
C ALA A 721 18.34 -15.69 32.31
N ASP A 722 18.19 -16.37 33.48
CA ASP A 722 18.54 -17.78 33.68
C ASP A 722 17.38 -18.74 33.28
N ALA A 723 16.19 -18.21 33.06
CA ALA A 723 15.02 -19.02 32.75
C ALA A 723 15.07 -19.59 31.32
N THR A 724 14.88 -20.92 31.22
CA THR A 724 14.85 -21.65 29.96
C THR A 724 13.53 -22.42 29.81
N ASP A 725 13.16 -22.75 28.57
CA ASP A 725 12.10 -23.72 28.27
C ASP A 725 12.59 -25.19 28.49
N ASP A 726 11.67 -26.13 28.22
CA ASP A 726 11.95 -27.57 28.41
C ASP A 726 13.05 -28.09 27.45
N GLU A 727 13.33 -27.37 26.37
CA GLU A 727 14.38 -27.67 25.38
C GLU A 727 15.72 -26.95 25.68
N GLY A 728 15.76 -26.09 26.71
CA GLY A 728 16.97 -25.36 27.15
C GLY A 728 17.18 -24.01 26.45
N PHE A 729 16.20 -23.48 25.71
CA PHE A 729 16.29 -22.13 25.12
C PHE A 729 15.89 -21.07 26.13
N ALA A 730 16.62 -19.93 26.11
CA ALA A 730 16.33 -18.81 27.00
C ALA A 730 14.93 -18.24 26.76
N LEU A 731 14.08 -18.23 27.78
CA LEU A 731 12.72 -17.66 27.72
C LEU A 731 12.72 -16.13 27.60
N ALA A 732 13.68 -15.46 28.21
CA ALA A 732 13.79 -14.01 28.23
C ALA A 732 15.23 -13.54 27.94
N PRO A 733 15.75 -13.75 26.72
CA PRO A 733 17.14 -13.40 26.40
C PRO A 733 17.43 -11.90 26.57
N ASP A 734 16.41 -11.03 26.44
CA ASP A 734 16.53 -9.59 26.65
C ASP A 734 16.68 -9.20 28.15
N ALA A 735 16.53 -10.14 29.08
CA ALA A 735 16.77 -9.92 30.50
C ALA A 735 18.28 -9.97 30.85
N ASP A 736 19.10 -10.63 30.03
CA ASP A 736 20.54 -10.75 30.22
C ASP A 736 21.26 -9.42 29.89
N PRO A 737 21.95 -8.80 30.88
CA PRO A 737 22.68 -7.55 30.63
C PRO A 737 23.76 -7.64 29.55
N ALA A 738 24.32 -8.84 29.30
CA ALA A 738 25.32 -9.07 28.27
C ALA A 738 24.79 -8.84 26.85
N ARG A 739 23.45 -8.83 26.68
CA ARG A 739 22.77 -8.59 25.41
C ARG A 739 22.20 -7.16 25.26
N TRP A 740 22.38 -6.31 26.26
CA TRP A 740 21.83 -4.96 26.23
C TRP A 740 22.68 -4.02 25.38
N TRP A 741 22.06 -3.37 24.41
CA TRP A 741 22.70 -2.35 23.60
C TRP A 741 22.92 -1.07 24.44
N GLY A 742 24.13 -0.49 24.31
CA GLY A 742 24.48 0.78 24.97
C GLY A 742 24.84 0.69 26.46
N VAL A 743 24.85 -0.50 27.06
CA VAL A 743 25.26 -0.71 28.45
C VAL A 743 26.75 -1.10 28.54
N HIS A 744 27.32 -1.61 27.47
CA HIS A 744 28.75 -1.82 27.40
C HIS A 744 29.48 -0.48 27.34
N GLU A 745 30.51 -0.32 28.15
CA GLU A 745 31.37 0.85 28.06
C GLU A 745 31.87 1.02 26.62
N PRO A 746 31.91 2.26 26.13
CA PRO A 746 32.44 2.52 24.79
C PRO A 746 33.88 1.94 24.72
N THR A 747 34.23 1.28 23.64
CA THR A 747 35.59 0.75 23.39
C THR A 747 36.65 1.87 23.40
N SER A 748 36.22 3.11 23.27
CA SER A 748 37.03 4.31 23.47
C SER A 748 36.15 5.42 24.06
N THR A 749 36.58 5.98 25.18
CA THR A 749 35.98 7.18 25.83
C THR A 749 36.61 8.48 25.32
N VAL A 750 37.65 8.35 24.50
CA VAL A 750 38.34 9.52 23.92
C VAL A 750 37.77 9.77 22.57
N ALA A 751 37.22 10.97 22.35
CA ALA A 751 36.90 11.43 21.01
C ALA A 751 38.17 11.32 20.15
N PRO A 752 38.12 10.81 18.93
CA PRO A 752 39.31 10.66 18.09
C PRO A 752 39.98 12.03 17.96
N ALA A 753 41.21 12.17 18.47
CA ALA A 753 41.96 13.40 18.36
C ALA A 753 42.13 13.71 16.88
N ARG A 754 41.59 14.82 16.43
CA ARG A 754 41.81 15.33 15.06
C ARG A 754 43.19 15.97 15.03
N GLU A 755 44.14 15.29 14.43
CA GLU A 755 45.47 15.87 14.22
C GLU A 755 45.47 16.85 13.07
N GLY A 756 46.09 18.00 13.24
CA GLY A 756 46.18 19.03 12.24
C GLY A 756 45.00 20.04 12.20
N PRO A 757 44.97 20.93 11.19
CA PRO A 757 43.91 21.92 11.05
C PRO A 757 42.56 21.27 10.75
N ILE A 758 41.47 21.78 11.32
CA ILE A 758 40.12 21.35 10.99
C ILE A 758 39.79 21.85 9.59
N ARG A 759 39.46 20.91 8.69
CA ARG A 759 39.02 21.25 7.33
C ARG A 759 37.50 21.31 7.26
N LEU A 760 36.99 22.47 6.84
CA LEU A 760 35.56 22.74 6.73
C LEU A 760 35.20 23.35 5.38
N SER A 761 34.12 22.83 4.77
CA SER A 761 33.47 23.53 3.65
C SER A 761 32.33 24.43 4.17
N PRO A 762 31.94 25.48 3.42
CA PRO A 762 30.83 26.36 3.79
C PRO A 762 29.53 25.59 4.10
N SER A 763 29.18 24.60 3.29
CA SER A 763 28.00 23.73 3.49
C SER A 763 28.12 22.85 4.76
N GLN A 764 29.33 22.45 5.15
CA GLN A 764 29.56 21.71 6.38
C GLN A 764 29.35 22.60 7.60
N VAL A 765 29.83 23.85 7.58
CA VAL A 765 29.56 24.82 8.65
C VAL A 765 28.06 25.00 8.84
N GLU A 766 27.33 25.25 7.77
CA GLU A 766 25.87 25.40 7.82
C GLU A 766 25.16 24.13 8.34
N SER A 767 25.58 22.95 7.89
CA SER A 767 25.00 21.67 8.32
C SER A 767 25.26 21.40 9.81
N LEU A 768 26.47 21.67 10.30
CA LEU A 768 26.83 21.52 11.72
C LEU A 768 26.04 22.46 12.62
N LEU A 769 25.77 23.67 12.16
CA LEU A 769 25.01 24.67 12.92
C LEU A 769 23.51 24.39 12.89
N THR A 770 23.02 23.82 11.78
CA THR A 770 21.60 23.50 11.65
C THR A 770 21.20 22.27 12.48
N CYS A 771 21.97 21.19 12.36
CA CYS A 771 21.75 19.96 13.15
C CYS A 771 23.01 19.09 13.14
N PRO A 772 23.80 19.07 14.21
CA PRO A 772 24.99 18.23 14.33
C PRO A 772 24.74 16.76 14.03
N ARG A 773 23.63 16.20 14.51
CA ARG A 773 23.26 14.80 14.25
C ARG A 773 23.05 14.49 12.77
N LYS A 774 22.37 15.39 12.05
CA LYS A 774 22.19 15.24 10.60
C LYS A 774 23.54 15.27 9.89
N TYR A 775 24.43 16.20 10.26
CA TYR A 775 25.79 16.27 9.72
C TYR A 775 26.53 14.94 9.94
N PHE A 776 26.54 14.44 11.19
CA PHE A 776 27.22 13.19 11.52
C PHE A 776 26.70 12.02 10.69
N LEU A 777 25.37 11.84 10.64
CA LEU A 777 24.78 10.73 9.89
C LEU A 777 25.05 10.82 8.40
N SER A 778 24.97 12.02 7.81
CA SER A 778 25.21 12.19 6.37
C SER A 778 26.68 12.06 6.00
N ARG A 779 27.59 12.68 6.76
CA ARG A 779 28.98 12.85 6.37
C ARG A 779 29.92 11.81 7.00
N GLU A 780 29.85 11.64 8.31
CA GLU A 780 30.76 10.73 9.02
C GLU A 780 30.29 9.29 8.90
N ALA A 781 29.01 9.02 9.17
CA ALA A 781 28.41 7.70 9.08
C ALA A 781 27.98 7.30 7.67
N ARG A 782 27.93 8.25 6.72
CA ARG A 782 27.48 8.04 5.32
C ARG A 782 26.13 7.34 5.20
N ALA A 783 25.20 7.67 6.07
CA ALA A 783 23.86 7.11 6.18
C ALA A 783 22.81 7.94 5.42
N GLU A 784 23.20 8.53 4.29
CA GLU A 784 22.25 9.23 3.41
C GLU A 784 21.47 8.21 2.55
N PRO A 785 20.16 8.42 2.36
CA PRO A 785 19.38 7.68 1.38
C PRO A 785 19.90 7.98 -0.04
N PRO A 786 19.54 7.15 -1.03
CA PRO A 786 19.85 7.44 -2.44
C PRO A 786 19.38 8.85 -2.81
N ARG A 787 20.16 9.54 -3.67
CA ARG A 787 19.81 10.89 -4.11
C ARG A 787 18.46 10.89 -4.81
N GLU A 788 17.57 11.74 -4.37
CA GLU A 788 16.29 11.95 -5.06
C GLU A 788 16.53 12.58 -6.44
N ILE A 789 15.64 12.30 -7.40
CA ILE A 789 15.66 12.89 -8.76
C ILE A 789 15.76 14.41 -8.71
N ARG A 790 15.09 15.05 -7.73
CA ARG A 790 15.17 16.51 -7.53
C ARG A 790 16.58 17.04 -7.29
N THR A 791 17.41 16.29 -6.59
CA THR A 791 18.83 16.65 -6.35
C THR A 791 19.65 16.49 -7.63
N ILE A 792 19.36 15.45 -8.41
CA ILE A 792 20.00 15.23 -9.72
C ILE A 792 19.67 16.40 -10.67
N LEU A 793 18.40 16.80 -10.72
CA LEU A 793 17.94 17.93 -11.54
C LEU A 793 18.62 19.25 -11.15
N GLY A 794 18.79 19.48 -9.85
CA GLY A 794 19.56 20.64 -9.36
C GLY A 794 20.98 20.65 -9.90
N SER A 795 21.70 19.53 -9.83
CA SER A 795 23.07 19.40 -10.34
C SER A 795 23.15 19.59 -11.86
N VAL A 796 22.15 19.12 -12.63
CA VAL A 796 22.10 19.33 -14.09
C VAL A 796 21.93 20.81 -14.44
N ILE A 797 21.02 21.52 -13.74
CA ILE A 797 20.81 22.96 -13.97
C ILE A 797 22.09 23.75 -13.64
N HIS A 798 22.77 23.39 -12.53
CA HIS A 798 24.06 24.01 -12.17
C HIS A 798 25.13 23.79 -13.26
N ALA A 799 25.33 22.53 -13.71
CA ALA A 799 26.33 22.21 -14.72
C ALA A 799 26.08 22.91 -16.07
N VAL A 800 24.82 23.05 -16.48
CA VAL A 800 24.47 23.80 -17.71
C VAL A 800 24.68 25.30 -17.51
N ALA A 801 24.32 25.85 -16.36
CA ALA A 801 24.55 27.27 -16.04
C ALA A 801 26.04 27.60 -15.97
N GLU A 802 26.86 26.73 -15.38
CA GLU A 802 28.34 26.86 -15.35
C GLU A 802 28.93 26.92 -16.74
N ARG A 803 28.59 25.95 -17.63
CA ARG A 803 29.13 25.94 -19.01
C ARG A 803 28.66 27.12 -19.85
N ALA A 804 27.44 27.62 -19.60
CA ALA A 804 26.96 28.84 -20.24
C ALA A 804 27.67 30.09 -19.69
N ALA A 805 27.96 30.13 -18.39
CA ALA A 805 28.71 31.24 -17.77
C ALA A 805 30.18 31.30 -18.19
N SER A 806 30.81 30.14 -18.36
CA SER A 806 32.22 30.05 -18.85
C SER A 806 32.37 30.34 -20.36
N GLY A 807 31.26 30.43 -21.10
CA GLY A 807 31.26 30.59 -22.55
C GLY A 807 31.55 29.29 -23.33
N GLU A 808 31.63 28.15 -22.66
CA GLU A 808 31.79 26.83 -23.29
C GLU A 808 30.50 26.36 -23.99
N LEU A 809 29.36 26.90 -23.64
CA LEU A 809 28.05 26.57 -24.19
C LEU A 809 27.37 27.86 -24.66
N ALA A 810 27.10 27.95 -25.97
CA ALA A 810 26.37 29.09 -26.52
C ALA A 810 24.90 29.07 -26.05
N PRO A 811 24.27 30.25 -25.85
CA PRO A 811 22.87 30.32 -25.40
C PRO A 811 21.89 29.50 -26.27
N ASP A 812 22.14 29.44 -27.58
CA ASP A 812 21.32 28.70 -28.54
C ASP A 812 21.45 27.17 -28.40
N ASP A 813 22.58 26.68 -27.87
CA ASP A 813 22.89 25.26 -27.72
C ASP A 813 22.43 24.69 -26.36
N VAL A 814 21.99 25.57 -25.46
CA VAL A 814 21.61 25.19 -24.07
C VAL A 814 20.46 24.17 -24.04
N ALA A 815 19.47 24.35 -24.90
CA ALA A 815 18.33 23.42 -24.96
C ALA A 815 18.77 22.02 -25.40
N ALA A 816 19.61 21.91 -26.40
CA ALA A 816 20.15 20.64 -26.89
C ALA A 816 21.05 19.95 -25.83
N ALA A 817 21.88 20.72 -25.13
CA ALA A 817 22.72 20.20 -24.05
C ALA A 817 21.90 19.66 -22.90
N LEU A 818 20.80 20.34 -22.55
CA LEU A 818 19.85 19.89 -21.51
C LEU A 818 19.11 18.61 -21.94
N ASP A 819 18.68 18.51 -23.22
CA ASP A 819 18.00 17.31 -23.75
C ASP A 819 18.92 16.08 -23.74
N ALA A 820 20.20 16.26 -24.09
CA ALA A 820 21.18 15.17 -24.09
C ALA A 820 21.36 14.53 -22.70
N VAL A 821 21.40 15.35 -21.65
CA VAL A 821 21.48 14.85 -20.26
C VAL A 821 20.15 14.31 -19.77
N TRP A 822 19.04 14.95 -20.19
CA TRP A 822 17.69 14.61 -19.72
C TRP A 822 17.30 13.17 -20.06
N ALA A 823 17.70 12.69 -21.23
CA ALA A 823 17.43 11.33 -21.69
C ALA A 823 18.02 10.23 -20.79
N SER A 824 19.04 10.58 -19.98
CA SER A 824 19.69 9.63 -19.05
C SER A 824 19.08 9.59 -17.66
N ILE A 825 18.12 10.47 -17.34
CA ILE A 825 17.50 10.56 -16.01
C ILE A 825 16.30 9.60 -15.95
N PRO A 826 16.29 8.60 -15.03
CA PRO A 826 15.19 7.65 -14.92
C PRO A 826 13.99 8.28 -14.18
N PHE A 827 13.07 8.89 -14.91
CA PHE A 827 11.83 9.40 -14.34
C PHE A 827 10.79 8.29 -14.13
N PRO A 828 10.04 8.32 -13.03
CA PRO A 828 9.00 7.31 -12.76
C PRO A 828 7.78 7.44 -13.67
N ALA A 829 7.60 8.60 -14.34
CA ALA A 829 6.50 8.84 -15.28
C ALA A 829 6.88 9.87 -16.35
N ALA A 830 6.42 9.68 -17.57
CA ALA A 830 6.71 10.58 -18.70
C ALA A 830 6.18 12.02 -18.48
N TRP A 831 5.01 12.19 -17.87
CA TRP A 831 4.45 13.51 -17.55
C TRP A 831 5.29 14.28 -16.52
N LEU A 832 5.89 13.57 -15.56
CA LEU A 832 6.79 14.19 -14.57
C LEU A 832 8.08 14.65 -15.24
N SER A 833 8.64 13.83 -16.14
CA SER A 833 9.80 14.20 -16.95
C SER A 833 9.52 15.46 -17.76
N ALA A 834 8.37 15.54 -18.45
CA ALA A 834 7.97 16.70 -19.24
C ALA A 834 7.78 17.97 -18.38
N SER A 835 7.15 17.84 -17.22
CA SER A 835 6.95 18.97 -16.30
C SER A 835 8.26 19.49 -15.72
N GLU A 836 9.15 18.61 -15.24
CA GLU A 836 10.45 19.02 -14.69
C GLU A 836 11.37 19.55 -15.78
N ARG A 837 11.26 19.05 -17.04
CA ARG A 837 12.01 19.57 -18.19
C ARG A 837 11.63 21.02 -18.49
N ALA A 838 10.34 21.33 -18.49
CA ALA A 838 9.85 22.71 -18.69
C ALA A 838 10.34 23.66 -17.58
N GLU A 839 10.34 23.19 -16.34
CA GLU A 839 10.86 23.94 -15.18
C GLU A 839 12.38 24.18 -15.28
N ALA A 840 13.15 23.16 -15.67
CA ALA A 840 14.60 23.28 -15.86
C ALA A 840 14.92 24.28 -16.97
N ASP A 841 14.20 24.22 -18.09
CA ASP A 841 14.33 25.14 -19.21
C ASP A 841 14.02 26.60 -18.80
N ALA A 842 12.96 26.81 -18.01
CA ALA A 842 12.64 28.11 -17.46
C ALA A 842 13.74 28.62 -16.49
N ALA A 843 14.31 27.75 -15.66
CA ALA A 843 15.39 28.10 -14.74
C ALA A 843 16.66 28.54 -15.49
N VAL A 844 17.04 27.80 -16.53
CA VAL A 844 18.21 28.14 -17.35
C VAL A 844 17.97 29.42 -18.16
N ARG A 845 16.78 29.64 -18.71
CA ARG A 845 16.45 30.92 -19.37
C ARG A 845 16.53 32.10 -18.39
N ARG A 846 16.04 31.98 -17.16
CA ARG A 846 16.20 33.02 -16.13
C ARG A 846 17.66 33.28 -15.82
N PHE A 847 18.48 32.22 -15.74
CA PHE A 847 19.95 32.39 -15.59
C PHE A 847 20.57 33.16 -16.74
N LEU A 848 20.25 32.84 -18.00
CA LEU A 848 20.76 33.53 -19.17
C LEU A 848 20.34 35.00 -19.22
N ASN A 849 19.07 35.31 -18.87
CA ASN A 849 18.57 36.68 -18.76
C ASN A 849 19.31 37.45 -17.67
N TRP A 850 19.48 36.85 -16.49
CA TRP A 850 20.25 37.43 -15.39
C TRP A 850 21.69 37.70 -15.80
N GLN A 851 22.34 36.76 -16.46
CA GLN A 851 23.70 36.94 -16.96
C GLN A 851 23.81 38.06 -18.01
N ALA A 852 22.84 38.15 -18.92
CA ALA A 852 22.85 39.18 -19.98
C ALA A 852 22.53 40.61 -19.45
N GLY A 853 21.70 40.70 -18.39
CA GLY A 853 21.28 41.97 -17.78
C GLY A 853 22.11 42.39 -16.57
N HIS A 854 22.99 41.52 -16.10
CA HIS A 854 23.84 41.84 -14.97
C HIS A 854 24.95 42.81 -15.39
N ASP A 855 25.10 43.91 -14.68
CA ASP A 855 26.15 44.89 -14.92
C ASP A 855 27.51 44.15 -14.84
N HIS A 856 28.26 44.11 -15.93
CA HIS A 856 29.45 43.24 -16.08
C HIS A 856 30.58 43.72 -15.15
N ALA A 857 30.44 43.38 -13.85
CA ALA A 857 31.60 43.19 -13.00
C ALA A 857 32.54 42.21 -13.68
N ASP A 858 33.84 42.45 -13.70
CA ASP A 858 34.81 41.56 -14.32
C ASP A 858 34.62 40.16 -13.73
N LEU A 859 34.15 39.21 -14.55
CA LEU A 859 34.06 37.82 -14.15
C LEU A 859 35.47 37.29 -13.85
N VAL A 860 35.76 36.96 -12.61
CA VAL A 860 37.03 36.34 -12.21
C VAL A 860 37.04 34.85 -12.58
N GLY A 861 35.89 34.17 -12.38
CA GLY A 861 35.76 32.78 -12.78
C GLY A 861 34.44 32.14 -12.30
N VAL A 862 34.21 30.92 -12.80
CA VAL A 862 33.11 30.03 -12.43
C VAL A 862 33.68 28.80 -11.75
N GLU A 863 32.98 28.19 -10.78
CA GLU A 863 33.45 27.07 -9.97
C GLU A 863 34.87 27.27 -9.43
N VAL A 864 35.14 28.51 -8.93
CA VAL A 864 36.49 28.90 -8.50
C VAL A 864 36.84 28.21 -7.19
N PRO A 865 37.83 27.31 -7.18
CA PRO A 865 38.24 26.63 -5.95
C PRO A 865 38.94 27.61 -5.03
N PHE A 866 38.79 27.43 -3.73
CA PHE A 866 39.48 28.21 -2.71
C PHE A 866 40.02 27.34 -1.57
N SER A 867 41.06 27.84 -0.94
CA SER A 867 41.59 27.29 0.30
C SER A 867 42.15 28.47 1.14
N ALA A 868 41.55 28.68 2.28
CA ALA A 868 41.87 29.76 3.20
C ALA A 868 42.19 29.22 4.60
N ASP A 869 43.30 29.62 5.16
CA ASP A 869 43.70 29.31 6.52
C ASP A 869 43.25 30.42 7.47
N VAL A 870 42.40 30.11 8.40
CA VAL A 870 41.90 31.03 9.42
C VAL A 870 42.21 30.51 10.81
N THR A 871 42.44 31.41 11.77
CA THR A 871 42.61 31.03 13.17
C THR A 871 41.35 31.43 13.95
N VAL A 872 40.69 30.44 14.56
CA VAL A 872 39.48 30.69 15.36
C VAL A 872 39.70 30.11 16.77
N ASN A 873 39.55 30.93 17.80
CA ASN A 873 39.85 30.56 19.21
C ASN A 873 41.25 29.95 19.41
N GLY A 874 42.26 30.49 18.69
CA GLY A 874 43.63 29.99 18.73
C GLY A 874 43.89 28.70 17.97
N ARG A 875 42.89 28.15 17.26
CA ARG A 875 42.98 26.92 16.49
C ARG A 875 43.07 27.18 14.99
N PRO A 876 43.96 26.50 14.26
CA PRO A 876 44.04 26.62 12.83
C PRO A 876 42.85 25.85 12.20
N VAL A 877 42.12 26.51 11.29
CA VAL A 877 41.02 26.00 10.52
C VAL A 877 41.29 26.27 9.04
N GLN A 878 41.15 25.23 8.23
CA GLN A 878 41.26 25.36 6.78
C GLN A 878 39.88 25.36 6.16
N LEU A 879 39.45 26.49 5.61
CA LEU A 879 38.24 26.64 4.83
C LEU A 879 38.52 26.22 3.39
N VAL A 880 37.77 25.24 2.87
CA VAL A 880 37.96 24.69 1.51
C VAL A 880 36.65 24.56 0.78
N GLY A 881 36.65 24.80 -0.53
CA GLY A 881 35.47 24.67 -1.36
C GLY A 881 35.65 25.25 -2.73
N ALA A 882 34.55 25.46 -3.45
CA ALA A 882 34.45 26.24 -4.65
C ALA A 882 33.27 27.19 -4.56
N VAL A 883 33.35 28.33 -5.25
CA VAL A 883 32.23 29.26 -5.40
C VAL A 883 31.67 29.16 -6.80
N ASP A 884 30.35 29.14 -6.96
CA ASP A 884 29.72 28.99 -8.25
C ASP A 884 30.15 30.09 -9.22
N ARG A 885 30.26 31.34 -8.73
CA ARG A 885 30.73 32.48 -9.52
C ARG A 885 31.43 33.51 -8.63
N LEU A 886 32.58 33.94 -9.06
CA LEU A 886 33.39 35.01 -8.46
C LEU A 886 33.47 36.22 -9.39
N GLU A 887 33.10 37.40 -8.92
CA GLU A 887 33.06 38.65 -9.65
C GLU A 887 33.99 39.68 -8.99
N ARG A 888 34.58 40.57 -9.80
CA ARG A 888 35.35 41.73 -9.34
C ARG A 888 34.59 42.99 -9.67
N ARG A 889 34.32 43.81 -8.70
CA ARG A 889 33.69 45.11 -8.87
C ARG A 889 34.70 46.15 -9.38
N SER A 890 34.21 47.27 -9.85
CA SER A 890 35.04 48.36 -10.35
C SER A 890 36.00 48.97 -9.30
N ASP A 891 35.67 48.81 -8.00
CA ASP A 891 36.49 49.18 -6.87
C ASP A 891 37.59 48.14 -6.50
N GLY A 892 37.62 47.01 -7.24
CA GLY A 892 38.56 45.91 -7.04
C GLY A 892 38.12 44.90 -6.00
N ALA A 893 37.02 45.13 -5.26
CA ALA A 893 36.49 44.21 -4.29
C ALA A 893 35.79 42.99 -4.95
N LEU A 894 35.87 41.83 -4.30
CA LEU A 894 35.32 40.56 -4.80
C LEU A 894 33.90 40.32 -4.29
N LYS A 895 33.01 39.88 -5.16
CA LYS A 895 31.64 39.46 -4.83
C LYS A 895 31.46 37.98 -5.19
N VAL A 896 30.91 37.21 -4.26
CA VAL A 896 30.52 35.83 -4.53
C VAL A 896 29.02 35.76 -4.91
N VAL A 897 28.72 35.01 -5.95
CA VAL A 897 27.35 34.67 -6.33
C VAL A 897 27.22 33.15 -6.27
N ASP A 898 26.20 32.70 -5.51
CA ASP A 898 25.90 31.30 -5.32
C ASP A 898 24.50 31.02 -5.87
N PHE A 899 24.38 30.08 -6.80
CA PHE A 899 23.13 29.74 -7.47
C PHE A 899 22.36 28.67 -6.71
N LYS A 900 21.06 28.86 -6.57
CA LYS A 900 20.16 27.93 -5.89
C LYS A 900 19.06 27.45 -6.82
N THR A 901 18.86 26.14 -6.85
CA THR A 901 17.83 25.46 -7.66
C THR A 901 16.61 25.02 -6.84
N GLY A 902 16.50 25.49 -5.60
CA GLY A 902 15.33 25.25 -4.73
C GLY A 902 14.07 25.96 -5.25
N ARG A 903 12.89 25.39 -5.01
CA ARG A 903 11.58 25.97 -5.39
C ARG A 903 11.08 27.05 -4.43
N SER A 904 11.63 27.12 -3.23
CA SER A 904 11.30 28.14 -2.22
C SER A 904 12.53 28.99 -1.93
N ALA A 905 12.34 30.29 -1.88
CA ALA A 905 13.39 31.24 -1.56
C ALA A 905 13.22 31.75 -0.10
N PRO A 906 14.32 32.02 0.61
CA PRO A 906 14.26 32.60 1.95
C PRO A 906 13.74 34.05 1.92
N THR A 907 13.56 34.64 3.08
CA THR A 907 13.39 36.11 3.17
C THR A 907 14.74 36.79 3.05
N GLN A 908 14.77 38.07 2.67
CA GLN A 908 16.00 38.88 2.62
C GLN A 908 16.75 38.81 3.96
N LYS A 909 16.04 38.94 5.09
CA LYS A 909 16.60 38.85 6.42
C LYS A 909 17.26 37.48 6.71
N ALA A 910 16.69 36.39 6.23
CA ALA A 910 17.26 35.06 6.39
C ALA A 910 18.51 34.87 5.51
N ALA A 911 18.52 35.41 4.29
CA ALA A 911 19.68 35.39 3.39
C ALA A 911 20.88 36.15 3.97
N GLU A 912 20.64 37.28 4.63
CA GLU A 912 21.70 38.10 5.25
C GLU A 912 22.50 37.39 6.35
N VAL A 913 21.90 36.36 6.98
CA VAL A 913 22.53 35.59 8.07
C VAL A 913 22.91 34.17 7.67
N THR A 914 22.89 33.87 6.36
CA THR A 914 23.21 32.53 5.84
C THR A 914 24.70 32.22 6.03
N PRO A 915 25.05 31.16 6.78
CA PRO A 915 26.44 30.82 7.08
C PRO A 915 27.26 30.50 5.84
N GLN A 916 26.69 29.78 4.88
CA GLN A 916 27.39 29.32 3.68
C GLN A 916 28.07 30.50 2.95
N ILE A 917 27.30 31.53 2.60
CA ILE A 917 27.82 32.67 1.83
C ILE A 917 28.66 33.61 2.72
N GLY A 918 28.45 33.63 4.02
CA GLY A 918 29.33 34.29 4.99
C GLY A 918 30.75 33.67 5.02
N VAL A 919 30.84 32.34 5.00
CA VAL A 919 32.13 31.62 4.94
C VAL A 919 32.87 31.89 3.65
N TYR A 920 32.18 32.06 2.50
CA TYR A 920 32.83 32.48 1.26
C TYR A 920 33.44 33.87 1.39
N GLN A 921 32.78 34.83 2.04
CA GLN A 921 33.33 36.15 2.29
C GLN A 921 34.54 36.07 3.21
N LEU A 922 34.49 35.27 4.28
CA LEU A 922 35.64 35.05 5.15
C LEU A 922 36.83 34.46 4.41
N ALA A 923 36.56 33.52 3.47
CA ALA A 923 37.63 32.97 2.64
C ALA A 923 38.28 34.03 1.72
N ILE A 924 37.50 35.01 1.19
CA ILE A 924 38.08 36.16 0.44
C ILE A 924 39.01 36.96 1.35
N GLU A 925 38.53 37.37 2.55
CA GLU A 925 39.30 38.20 3.47
C GLU A 925 40.56 37.50 3.96
N ALA A 926 40.54 36.17 4.06
CA ALA A 926 41.70 35.35 4.41
C ALA A 926 42.62 35.00 3.23
N GLY A 927 42.41 35.57 2.04
CA GLY A 927 43.26 35.37 0.84
C GLY A 927 43.11 33.98 0.21
N GLY A 928 41.98 33.32 0.39
CA GLY A 928 41.76 31.94 -0.12
C GLY A 928 41.61 31.82 -1.64
N PHE A 929 41.46 32.95 -2.37
CA PHE A 929 41.33 33.00 -3.83
C PHE A 929 42.63 33.54 -4.44
N ARG A 930 43.56 32.66 -4.79
CA ARG A 930 44.91 33.00 -5.33
C ARG A 930 44.94 34.27 -6.18
N ASP A 931 45.62 35.30 -5.73
CA ASP A 931 45.90 36.54 -6.44
C ASP A 931 44.66 37.37 -6.91
N ALA A 932 43.44 36.96 -6.56
CA ALA A 932 42.22 37.65 -6.95
C ALA A 932 41.93 38.92 -6.12
N GLY A 933 42.31 38.93 -4.85
CA GLY A 933 42.10 40.05 -3.90
C GLY A 933 41.64 39.53 -2.53
N THR A 934 41.63 40.45 -1.55
CA THR A 934 41.28 40.09 -0.15
C THR A 934 40.14 40.95 0.43
N THR A 935 39.50 41.78 -0.39
CA THR A 935 38.36 42.62 0.03
C THR A 935 37.07 42.07 -0.45
N SER A 936 36.14 41.77 0.48
CA SER A 936 34.79 41.29 0.12
C SER A 936 33.83 42.45 -0.13
N ALA A 937 33.11 42.43 -1.23
CA ALA A 937 31.99 43.32 -1.55
C ALA A 937 30.63 42.73 -1.15
N GLY A 938 30.62 41.65 -0.38
CA GLY A 938 29.42 40.92 -0.02
C GLY A 938 29.20 39.67 -0.88
N ALA A 939 28.05 39.07 -0.73
CA ALA A 939 27.67 37.87 -1.48
C ALA A 939 26.19 37.90 -1.90
N SER A 940 25.84 37.12 -2.90
CA SER A 940 24.45 36.98 -3.37
C SER A 940 24.05 35.52 -3.49
N LEU A 941 22.79 35.25 -3.14
CA LEU A 941 22.07 34.01 -3.43
C LEU A 941 21.10 34.26 -4.59
N VAL A 942 21.21 33.51 -5.67
CA VAL A 942 20.35 33.66 -6.87
C VAL A 942 19.53 32.40 -7.06
N TYR A 943 18.20 32.52 -6.90
CA TYR A 943 17.26 31.40 -6.97
C TYR A 943 16.72 31.23 -8.38
N LEU A 944 17.30 30.34 -9.17
CA LEU A 944 17.01 30.17 -10.61
C LEU A 944 15.58 29.67 -10.89
N ARG A 945 14.97 28.97 -9.92
CA ARG A 945 13.59 28.47 -10.08
C ARG A 945 12.52 29.39 -9.48
N VAL A 946 12.91 30.50 -8.88
CA VAL A 946 11.99 31.48 -8.27
C VAL A 946 12.13 32.80 -9.02
N GLU A 947 11.00 33.32 -9.52
CA GLU A 947 10.91 34.55 -10.30
C GLU A 947 10.65 35.74 -9.38
N ASP A 948 11.23 36.91 -9.75
CA ASP A 948 11.02 38.17 -9.02
C ASP A 948 9.73 38.92 -9.43
N GLY A 949 9.03 38.45 -10.47
CA GLY A 949 7.83 39.06 -11.06
C GLY A 949 8.07 39.77 -12.38
N GLU A 950 9.33 39.93 -12.79
CA GLU A 950 9.74 40.56 -14.05
C GLU A 950 10.44 39.57 -15.00
N GLY A 951 10.43 38.29 -14.73
CA GLY A 951 11.07 37.24 -15.51
C GLY A 951 12.54 36.99 -15.15
N TRP A 952 13.01 37.58 -14.06
CA TRP A 952 14.36 37.40 -13.55
C TRP A 952 14.38 36.42 -12.38
N PRO A 953 15.52 35.73 -12.11
CA PRO A 953 15.66 34.93 -10.91
C PRO A 953 15.73 35.84 -9.69
N LYS A 954 15.14 35.41 -8.59
CA LYS A 954 15.12 36.17 -7.34
C LYS A 954 16.52 36.20 -6.72
N GLU A 955 17.09 37.39 -6.53
CA GLU A 955 18.39 37.63 -5.92
C GLU A 955 18.25 38.16 -4.50
N PHE A 956 19.03 37.61 -3.57
CA PHE A 956 19.15 38.07 -2.19
C PHE A 956 20.61 38.41 -1.92
N ARG A 957 20.83 39.57 -1.29
CA ARG A 957 22.18 40.09 -1.06
C ARG A 957 22.54 40.00 0.42
N GLN A 958 23.73 39.57 0.69
CA GLN A 958 24.36 39.61 2.00
C GLN A 958 25.40 40.73 2.00
N PRO A 959 25.32 41.71 2.91
CA PRO A 959 26.34 42.77 3.02
C PRO A 959 27.73 42.21 3.31
N SER A 960 28.75 42.97 3.01
CA SER A 960 30.12 42.57 3.33
C SER A 960 30.31 42.41 4.86
N LEU A 961 31.26 41.58 5.27
CA LEU A 961 31.60 41.39 6.67
C LEU A 961 32.15 42.69 7.30
N THR A 962 32.71 43.58 6.44
CA THR A 962 33.16 44.91 6.91
C THR A 962 31.98 45.85 7.16
N GLU A 963 30.94 45.82 6.36
CA GLU A 963 29.72 46.63 6.54
C GLU A 963 28.89 46.13 7.71
N LYS A 964 28.82 44.82 7.91
CA LYS A 964 28.03 44.18 9.00
C LYS A 964 28.83 43.10 9.70
N PRO A 965 29.80 43.48 10.55
CA PRO A 965 30.70 42.53 11.22
C PRO A 965 29.98 41.66 12.27
N HIS A 966 28.89 42.14 12.83
CA HIS A 966 28.14 41.43 13.86
C HIS A 966 26.63 41.46 13.54
N LEU A 967 25.93 40.37 13.91
CA LEU A 967 24.47 40.21 13.74
C LEU A 967 23.72 40.54 15.00
N THR A 968 24.34 40.36 16.16
CA THR A 968 23.74 40.49 17.48
C THR A 968 24.69 41.26 18.44
N ASP A 969 24.15 41.67 19.59
CA ASP A 969 24.93 42.25 20.69
C ASP A 969 25.39 41.17 21.68
N ASP A 970 25.38 39.91 21.27
CA ASP A 970 25.80 38.78 22.12
C ASP A 970 27.30 38.90 22.42
N PRO A 971 27.70 38.91 23.69
CA PRO A 971 29.10 38.97 24.09
C PRO A 971 29.98 37.87 23.48
N GLU A 972 29.41 36.65 23.25
CA GLU A 972 30.13 35.55 22.62
C GLU A 972 30.42 35.85 21.15
N GLU A 973 29.46 36.44 20.42
CA GLU A 973 29.66 36.86 19.04
C GLU A 973 30.64 38.01 18.94
N LEU A 974 30.50 39.04 19.79
CA LEU A 974 31.35 40.22 19.83
C LEU A 974 32.81 39.94 20.22
N ALA A 975 33.08 38.77 20.84
CA ALA A 975 34.45 38.33 21.14
C ALA A 975 35.23 37.90 19.88
N HIS A 976 34.53 37.71 18.72
CA HIS A 976 35.11 37.33 17.46
C HIS A 976 35.18 38.51 16.49
N PRO A 977 36.13 38.52 15.51
CA PRO A 977 36.24 39.60 14.55
C PRO A 977 34.96 39.83 13.73
N THR A 978 34.27 38.75 13.35
CA THR A 978 32.98 38.82 12.68
C THR A 978 32.06 37.67 13.15
N TRP A 979 30.77 37.82 12.89
CA TRP A 979 29.78 36.80 13.19
C TRP A 979 30.11 35.47 12.50
N VAL A 980 30.79 35.49 11.34
CA VAL A 980 31.20 34.27 10.62
C VAL A 980 32.31 33.53 11.38
N HIS A 981 33.28 34.26 11.95
CA HIS A 981 34.28 33.64 12.80
C HIS A 981 33.63 32.95 14.02
N HIS A 982 32.62 33.59 14.63
CA HIS A 982 31.86 32.98 15.72
C HIS A 982 31.17 31.67 15.25
N GLN A 983 30.55 31.67 14.08
CA GLN A 983 29.88 30.47 13.56
C GLN A 983 30.85 29.33 13.22
N VAL A 984 32.00 29.65 12.63
CA VAL A 984 33.06 28.67 12.39
C VAL A 984 33.59 28.13 13.73
N ALA A 985 33.74 28.99 14.78
CA ALA A 985 34.14 28.55 16.11
C ALA A 985 33.13 27.54 16.70
N ARG A 986 31.84 27.83 16.58
CA ARG A 986 30.77 26.92 17.05
C ARG A 986 30.80 25.58 16.31
N ALA A 987 30.97 25.60 14.97
CA ALA A 987 31.09 24.38 14.18
C ALA A 987 32.32 23.54 14.59
N CYS A 988 33.46 24.19 14.84
CA CYS A 988 34.68 23.54 15.35
C CYS A 988 34.43 22.92 16.72
N ALA A 989 33.78 23.63 17.64
CA ALA A 989 33.48 23.15 18.98
C ALA A 989 32.64 21.87 18.97
N VAL A 990 31.66 21.77 18.07
CA VAL A 990 30.87 20.52 17.88
C VAL A 990 31.76 19.35 17.45
N LEU A 991 32.66 19.59 16.50
CA LEU A 991 33.57 18.55 16.00
C LEU A 991 34.59 18.11 17.06
N GLU A 992 35.06 19.03 17.88
CA GLU A 992 36.02 18.76 18.96
C GLU A 992 35.36 18.02 20.13
N ALA A 993 34.17 18.43 20.50
CA ALA A 993 33.41 17.76 21.55
C ALA A 993 33.05 16.32 21.16
N GLY A 994 33.01 15.98 19.84
CA GLY A 994 32.58 14.69 19.34
C GLY A 994 31.13 14.35 19.66
N ARG A 995 30.34 15.35 20.07
CA ARG A 995 28.91 15.20 20.42
C ARG A 995 28.05 15.83 19.36
N PHE A 996 27.27 14.98 18.70
CA PHE A 996 26.42 15.36 17.57
C PHE A 996 24.95 15.30 17.98
N ASP A 997 24.56 16.24 18.86
CA ASP A 997 23.20 16.29 19.38
C ASP A 997 22.20 16.71 18.29
N ALA A 998 20.96 16.17 18.37
CA ALA A 998 19.89 16.55 17.45
C ALA A 998 19.30 17.90 17.83
N GLN A 999 19.14 18.79 16.86
CA GLN A 999 18.47 20.07 17.02
C GLN A 999 17.16 20.08 16.25
N ALA A 1000 16.04 20.36 16.93
CA ALA A 1000 14.74 20.48 16.30
C ALA A 1000 14.57 21.85 15.61
N GLY A 1001 14.01 21.88 14.40
CA GLY A 1001 13.75 23.09 13.63
C GLY A 1001 12.94 22.78 12.36
N GLU A 1002 12.72 23.80 11.54
CA GLU A 1002 11.96 23.66 10.27
C GLU A 1002 12.57 22.62 9.32
N HIS A 1003 13.89 22.46 9.34
CA HIS A 1003 14.62 21.45 8.55
C HIS A 1003 14.22 20.00 8.90
N CYS A 1004 13.57 19.77 10.05
CA CYS A 1004 13.10 18.44 10.44
C CYS A 1004 11.98 17.91 9.55
N THR A 1005 11.23 18.79 8.89
CA THR A 1005 10.12 18.40 7.98
C THR A 1005 10.58 17.52 6.83
N TYR A 1006 11.78 17.79 6.30
CA TYR A 1006 12.36 17.07 5.17
C TYR A 1006 13.64 16.30 5.53
N CYS A 1007 13.83 15.99 6.84
CA CYS A 1007 15.04 15.31 7.28
C CYS A 1007 14.99 13.81 6.93
N PRO A 1008 15.95 13.28 6.15
CA PRO A 1008 15.94 11.87 5.72
C PRO A 1008 16.11 10.87 6.88
N VAL A 1009 16.65 11.32 8.01
CA VAL A 1009 16.89 10.48 9.20
C VAL A 1009 15.87 10.75 10.32
N ARG A 1010 14.75 11.36 9.96
CA ARG A 1010 13.70 11.77 10.89
C ARG A 1010 13.12 10.62 11.72
N SER A 1011 12.92 9.45 11.11
CA SER A 1011 12.34 8.28 11.78
C SER A 1011 13.17 7.75 12.95
N SER A 1012 14.49 8.00 12.94
CA SER A 1012 15.42 7.60 13.99
C SER A 1012 15.89 8.76 14.89
N CYS A 1013 15.23 9.93 14.79
CA CYS A 1013 15.69 11.14 15.49
C CYS A 1013 15.08 11.26 16.90
N PRO A 1014 15.90 11.28 17.98
CA PRO A 1014 15.41 11.35 19.35
C PRO A 1014 14.76 12.70 19.70
N ALA A 1015 15.08 13.77 18.99
CA ALA A 1015 14.49 15.09 19.24
C ALA A 1015 12.99 15.17 18.91
N ARG A 1016 12.44 14.22 18.15
CA ARG A 1016 11.02 14.19 17.75
C ARG A 1016 10.18 13.18 18.50
N SER A 1017 10.76 12.08 18.93
CA SER A 1017 10.00 10.99 19.55
C SER A 1017 9.68 11.24 21.03
N GLY A 1018 10.32 12.19 21.70
CA GLY A 1018 10.25 12.31 23.15
C GLY A 1018 10.65 11.02 23.87
N GLN A 1019 11.06 10.01 23.15
CA GLN A 1019 11.55 8.75 23.64
C GLN A 1019 12.99 8.56 23.19
N VAL A 1020 13.89 8.55 24.15
CA VAL A 1020 15.18 7.90 23.97
C VAL A 1020 14.85 6.42 23.73
N ILE A 1021 15.11 5.92 22.52
CA ILE A 1021 15.22 4.48 22.33
C ILE A 1021 16.51 4.10 23.05
N ALA A 1022 16.36 3.71 24.30
CA ALA A 1022 17.42 3.06 25.05
C ALA A 1022 17.58 1.63 24.53
#